data_f4c3baa1c0e56a984c9a0cbcdcd33f3f
#
_entry.id   f4c3baa1c0e56a984c9a0cbcdcd33f3f
#
_cell.length_a   1.000
_cell.length_b   1.000
_cell.length_c   1.000
_cell.angle_alpha   90.00
_cell.angle_beta   90.00
_cell.angle_gamma   90.00
#
_symmetry.space_group_name_H-M   'P 1'
#
loop_
_entity.id
_entity.type
_entity.pdbx_description
1 polymer ?
#
loop_
_entity_poly.entity_id
_entity_poly.type
_entity_poly.pdbx_seq_one_letter_code
_entity_poly.pdbx_strand_id
1 'polypeptide(L)'
;MASTEDLTKQFASVGFEEPKVKEIIKNKKVSESLYDLIKEAPADSQWEKSTRAQLQNLASLIKGEQLPNSKLIVDAITKKELKTTLQVEEAFKYIKEHGEHSNKKGMDEHAGVGVEVSDEQVRESVVKYIEDNKERIVTERYKLIPGIMADVKKRPELKWADPRSFKPIIDAEVFKVLGPKDERDTVKKKEKKSKKPAANKKETVTSPQRSMFSEGFLGDLHKVEDNPQNSPELLEEHLKAVHGKVRTRFPPEPNGYLHIGHSKAIMVNFGYAKYNGGNCYLRFDDTNPEAEAPEYFESIKRMVSWLGFEPWKVTYSSDYFDRLYALAERLIENGKGYVCHCSAEEIKAGRGIKPDGTPGGERTPCKHRQRAVDENLLEFRKMRDGEYQPGEAILRMKQDLTSPSPQMWDLIAYRVLNAAHPRTGDKWKIYPTYDFTHCLVDSFENITHSLCTTEFYLSRESYEWLCDQVQVFRPTQREYGRLNITGTVLSKRKIAKLVEQSYVRGWDDPRLYTLEAIRRRGIPPGAILSFINTLGVTTSVTNIQLVRFESAIRKYLEDTTPRLMFVLDPVQVIVDNLPDSYEELVSIPFRPGTPEFGERKVPFTNRLFIDRSDFSEKVGDKEFFRLTPEQPVGLIKVPHALIYSRAEKDSEGKITTIHVTYDTEGRIKKPKTYIQWVPVSAKYNSPVNIAETRVHNALFKSENPSAHPKGYLEDINPDSEIIYTKSVVEHNFHTVVENSPWEVDAVKKSEFYVKEDPKSKEVCRFQAMRTGYFALDKDSDENKIVLNRIVTLKDGSK
;
A
#
# COMPACT_ATOMS: atom_id res chain seq x y z
N MET A 1 -3.84 -14.92 33.41
CA MET A 1 -4.65 -14.79 32.17
C MET A 1 -5.87 -15.70 32.29
N ALA A 2 -7.07 -15.16 32.08
CA ALA A 2 -8.28 -15.95 32.12
C ALA A 2 -8.31 -16.96 30.95
N SER A 3 -8.79 -18.18 31.18
CA SER A 3 -8.96 -19.17 30.12
C SER A 3 -10.09 -18.75 29.16
N THR A 4 -10.08 -19.28 27.93
CA THR A 4 -11.17 -19.03 26.96
C THR A 4 -12.54 -19.40 27.52
N GLU A 5 -12.56 -20.38 28.41
CA GLU A 5 -13.78 -20.86 29.07
C GLU A 5 -14.28 -19.87 30.13
N ASP A 6 -13.34 -19.27 30.92
CA ASP A 6 -13.65 -18.23 31.89
C ASP A 6 -14.18 -16.96 31.22
N LEU A 7 -13.53 -16.52 30.13
CA LEU A 7 -13.98 -15.38 29.32
C LEU A 7 -15.40 -15.62 28.77
N THR A 8 -15.67 -16.82 28.23
CA THR A 8 -16.97 -17.15 27.66
C THR A 8 -18.06 -17.13 28.73
N LYS A 9 -17.80 -17.71 29.90
CA LYS A 9 -18.75 -17.73 31.04
C LYS A 9 -19.03 -16.31 31.54
N GLN A 10 -17.99 -15.50 31.69
CA GLN A 10 -18.13 -14.13 32.21
C GLN A 10 -18.88 -13.22 31.23
N PHE A 11 -18.60 -13.28 29.94
CA PHE A 11 -19.31 -12.47 28.95
C PHE A 11 -20.79 -12.90 28.81
N ALA A 12 -21.06 -14.20 28.86
CA ALA A 12 -22.42 -14.71 28.86
C ALA A 12 -23.22 -14.30 30.12
N SER A 13 -22.57 -14.23 31.28
CA SER A 13 -23.26 -13.87 32.57
C SER A 13 -23.75 -12.42 32.55
N VAL A 14 -23.14 -11.53 31.80
CA VAL A 14 -23.55 -10.11 31.62
C VAL A 14 -24.42 -9.89 30.39
N GLY A 15 -24.83 -10.97 29.70
CA GLY A 15 -25.84 -10.97 28.66
C GLY A 15 -25.27 -10.78 27.20
N PHE A 16 -23.98 -10.98 26.95
CA PHE A 16 -23.49 -11.06 25.57
C PHE A 16 -23.97 -12.36 24.90
N GLU A 17 -24.48 -12.25 23.69
CA GLU A 17 -24.90 -13.39 22.87
C GLU A 17 -23.71 -14.21 22.37
N GLU A 18 -23.86 -15.52 22.23
CA GLU A 18 -22.80 -16.45 21.85
C GLU A 18 -22.00 -16.06 20.58
N PRO A 19 -22.63 -15.60 19.47
CA PRO A 19 -21.89 -15.14 18.29
C PRO A 19 -21.00 -13.94 18.60
N LYS A 20 -21.47 -13.03 19.47
CA LYS A 20 -20.74 -11.83 19.88
C LYS A 20 -19.59 -12.15 20.83
N VAL A 21 -19.78 -13.11 21.74
CA VAL A 21 -18.72 -13.63 22.61
C VAL A 21 -17.58 -14.22 21.77
N LYS A 22 -17.90 -15.04 20.77
CA LYS A 22 -16.90 -15.60 19.84
C LYS A 22 -16.14 -14.53 19.05
N GLU A 23 -16.80 -13.43 18.69
CA GLU A 23 -16.17 -12.28 18.02
C GLU A 23 -15.19 -11.56 18.96
N ILE A 24 -15.61 -11.25 20.19
CA ILE A 24 -14.81 -10.51 21.17
C ILE A 24 -13.55 -11.31 21.57
N ILE A 25 -13.66 -12.61 21.79
CA ILE A 25 -12.56 -13.49 22.20
C ILE A 25 -11.47 -13.58 21.12
N LYS A 26 -11.78 -13.40 19.84
CA LYS A 26 -10.78 -13.35 18.75
C LYS A 26 -9.75 -12.22 18.94
N ASN A 27 -10.13 -11.14 19.61
CA ASN A 27 -9.21 -10.06 19.93
C ASN A 27 -8.77 -10.15 21.40
N LYS A 28 -7.64 -10.85 21.62
CA LYS A 28 -7.12 -11.15 22.94
C LYS A 28 -6.99 -9.93 23.87
N LYS A 29 -6.44 -8.82 23.37
CA LYS A 29 -6.25 -7.59 24.16
C LYS A 29 -7.58 -6.95 24.57
N VAL A 30 -8.55 -6.91 23.68
CA VAL A 30 -9.88 -6.36 23.98
C VAL A 30 -10.65 -7.28 24.94
N SER A 31 -10.55 -8.60 24.75
CA SER A 31 -11.23 -9.56 25.64
C SER A 31 -10.66 -9.54 27.06
N GLU A 32 -9.35 -9.42 27.23
CA GLU A 32 -8.72 -9.25 28.54
C GLU A 32 -9.16 -7.93 29.21
N SER A 33 -9.11 -6.81 28.49
CA SER A 33 -9.60 -5.52 29.02
C SER A 33 -11.09 -5.56 29.41
N LEU A 34 -11.93 -6.17 28.57
CA LEU A 34 -13.35 -6.29 28.85
C LEU A 34 -13.62 -7.18 30.08
N TYR A 35 -12.85 -8.24 30.22
CA TYR A 35 -12.94 -9.14 31.39
C TYR A 35 -12.61 -8.42 32.69
N ASP A 36 -11.56 -7.58 32.69
CA ASP A 36 -11.16 -6.81 33.86
C ASP A 36 -12.19 -5.73 34.19
N LEU A 37 -12.71 -5.01 33.17
CA LEU A 37 -13.77 -4.00 33.36
C LEU A 37 -15.06 -4.62 33.93
N ILE A 38 -15.43 -5.83 33.51
CA ILE A 38 -16.60 -6.52 34.04
C ILE A 38 -16.41 -6.87 35.54
N LYS A 39 -15.19 -7.19 35.97
CA LYS A 39 -14.88 -7.44 37.39
C LYS A 39 -14.97 -6.18 38.25
N GLU A 40 -14.66 -5.02 37.69
CA GLU A 40 -14.79 -3.75 38.39
C GLU A 40 -16.24 -3.27 38.53
N ALA A 41 -17.15 -3.81 37.73
CA ALA A 41 -18.56 -3.46 37.72
C ALA A 41 -19.34 -4.08 38.91
N PRO A 42 -20.46 -3.46 39.36
CA PRO A 42 -21.31 -4.02 40.39
C PRO A 42 -21.83 -5.43 40.01
N ALA A 43 -21.83 -6.34 40.96
CA ALA A 43 -22.07 -7.79 40.79
C ALA A 43 -23.49 -8.19 40.29
N ASP A 44 -24.37 -7.25 40.07
CA ASP A 44 -25.78 -7.53 39.72
C ASP A 44 -26.11 -7.04 38.31
N SER A 45 -26.45 -7.97 37.43
CA SER A 45 -27.38 -7.68 36.36
C SER A 45 -26.97 -8.12 34.96
N GLN A 46 -27.93 -8.69 34.26
CA GLN A 46 -28.00 -8.68 32.81
C GLN A 46 -28.05 -7.22 32.33
N TRP A 47 -26.95 -6.72 31.78
CA TRP A 47 -26.86 -5.35 31.28
C TRP A 47 -27.63 -5.18 29.97
N GLU A 48 -28.22 -4.01 29.81
CA GLU A 48 -28.83 -3.64 28.53
C GLU A 48 -27.82 -3.63 27.39
N LYS A 49 -28.32 -3.77 26.18
CA LYS A 49 -27.49 -3.79 24.96
C LYS A 49 -26.61 -2.52 24.83
N SER A 50 -27.14 -1.36 25.25
CA SER A 50 -26.38 -0.09 25.26
C SER A 50 -25.20 -0.13 26.22
N THR A 51 -25.39 -0.56 27.47
CA THR A 51 -24.32 -0.68 28.49
C THR A 51 -23.22 -1.63 28.02
N ARG A 52 -23.58 -2.79 27.49
CA ARG A 52 -22.63 -3.75 26.93
C ARG A 52 -21.80 -3.15 25.77
N ALA A 53 -22.45 -2.39 24.87
CA ALA A 53 -21.78 -1.72 23.76
C ALA A 53 -20.78 -0.66 24.24
N GLN A 54 -21.13 0.12 25.27
CA GLN A 54 -20.23 1.14 25.83
C GLN A 54 -19.04 0.53 26.56
N LEU A 55 -19.22 -0.54 27.34
CA LEU A 55 -18.10 -1.28 27.98
C LEU A 55 -17.18 -1.95 26.95
N GLN A 56 -17.73 -2.51 25.87
CA GLN A 56 -16.93 -3.04 24.77
C GLN A 56 -16.14 -1.92 24.06
N ASN A 57 -16.73 -0.74 23.89
CA ASN A 57 -16.03 0.43 23.36
C ASN A 57 -14.85 0.83 24.27
N LEU A 58 -15.10 0.97 25.59
CA LEU A 58 -14.06 1.28 26.56
C LEU A 58 -12.93 0.22 26.51
N ALA A 59 -13.24 -1.08 26.49
CA ALA A 59 -12.26 -2.15 26.35
C ALA A 59 -11.42 -2.02 25.07
N SER A 60 -12.04 -1.56 23.99
CA SER A 60 -11.38 -1.31 22.69
C SER A 60 -10.47 -0.08 22.72
N LEU A 61 -10.71 0.89 23.58
CA LEU A 61 -9.84 2.05 23.83
C LEU A 61 -8.64 1.67 24.69
N ILE A 62 -8.85 0.88 25.73
CA ILE A 62 -7.82 0.41 26.67
C ILE A 62 -6.83 -0.55 25.98
N LYS A 63 -7.28 -1.51 25.20
CA LYS A 63 -6.47 -2.50 24.41
C LYS A 63 -5.36 -3.20 25.19
N GLY A 64 -5.62 -3.56 26.44
CA GLY A 64 -4.65 -4.27 27.30
C GLY A 64 -3.67 -3.36 28.03
N GLU A 65 -3.79 -2.03 27.93
CA GLU A 65 -3.06 -1.09 28.80
C GLU A 65 -3.73 -1.04 30.20
N GLN A 66 -2.98 -0.70 31.22
CA GLN A 66 -3.58 -0.41 32.54
C GLN A 66 -4.10 1.04 32.52
N LEU A 67 -5.40 1.21 32.85
CA LEU A 67 -6.01 2.52 32.99
C LEU A 67 -6.25 2.80 34.48
N PRO A 68 -5.51 3.71 35.12
CA PRO A 68 -5.77 4.11 36.50
C PRO A 68 -7.21 4.63 36.65
N ASN A 69 -7.89 4.35 37.76
CA ASN A 69 -9.26 4.83 38.00
C ASN A 69 -10.31 4.46 36.93
N SER A 70 -10.10 3.37 36.15
CA SER A 70 -11.06 2.85 35.16
C SER A 70 -12.47 2.65 35.75
N LYS A 71 -12.55 2.31 37.03
CA LYS A 71 -13.79 2.16 37.76
C LYS A 71 -14.72 3.36 37.68
N LEU A 72 -14.18 4.59 37.62
CA LEU A 72 -15.00 5.80 37.48
C LEU A 72 -15.83 5.79 36.19
N ILE A 73 -15.23 5.31 35.08
CA ILE A 73 -15.93 5.20 33.80
C ILE A 73 -16.91 4.04 33.83
N VAL A 74 -16.49 2.88 34.38
CA VAL A 74 -17.35 1.69 34.51
C VAL A 74 -18.61 2.00 35.31
N ASP A 75 -18.47 2.67 36.46
CA ASP A 75 -19.59 3.07 37.32
C ASP A 75 -20.53 4.08 36.58
N ALA A 76 -19.97 5.01 35.82
CA ALA A 76 -20.78 5.98 35.06
C ALA A 76 -21.52 5.33 33.88
N ILE A 77 -20.91 4.32 33.20
CA ILE A 77 -21.58 3.52 32.15
C ILE A 77 -22.72 2.67 32.74
N THR A 78 -22.45 1.97 33.84
CA THR A 78 -23.44 1.09 34.48
C THR A 78 -24.59 1.84 35.09
N LYS A 79 -24.37 3.07 35.60
CA LYS A 79 -25.41 3.99 36.05
C LYS A 79 -26.10 4.75 34.94
N LYS A 80 -25.76 4.51 33.67
CA LYS A 80 -26.29 5.20 32.48
C LYS A 80 -26.04 6.71 32.46
N GLU A 81 -25.01 7.19 33.13
CA GLU A 81 -24.59 8.58 33.14
C GLU A 81 -23.85 8.94 31.84
N LEU A 82 -23.00 8.01 31.32
CA LEU A 82 -22.39 8.07 29.97
C LEU A 82 -23.30 7.33 28.98
N LYS A 83 -24.00 8.08 28.15
CA LYS A 83 -25.04 7.56 27.23
C LYS A 83 -24.51 7.30 25.81
N THR A 84 -23.43 7.97 25.39
CA THR A 84 -22.93 7.93 24.01
C THR A 84 -21.47 7.46 23.94
N THR A 85 -21.07 6.93 22.79
CA THR A 85 -19.67 6.54 22.52
C THR A 85 -18.71 7.71 22.72
N LEU A 86 -19.10 8.91 22.29
CA LEU A 86 -18.29 10.12 22.44
C LEU A 86 -18.06 10.47 23.92
N GLN A 87 -19.09 10.33 24.75
CA GLN A 87 -18.94 10.58 26.21
C GLN A 87 -17.95 9.59 26.85
N VAL A 88 -18.00 8.32 26.46
CA VAL A 88 -17.04 7.31 26.92
C VAL A 88 -15.60 7.61 26.45
N GLU A 89 -15.46 8.04 25.20
CA GLU A 89 -14.15 8.43 24.65
C GLU A 89 -13.55 9.66 25.38
N GLU A 90 -14.35 10.67 25.66
CA GLU A 90 -13.91 11.86 26.37
C GLU A 90 -13.62 11.56 27.85
N ALA A 91 -14.43 10.71 28.51
CA ALA A 91 -14.12 10.22 29.85
C ALA A 91 -12.80 9.44 29.90
N PHE A 92 -12.57 8.57 28.90
CA PHE A 92 -11.30 7.85 28.78
C PHE A 92 -10.09 8.78 28.59
N LYS A 93 -10.22 9.82 27.74
CA LYS A 93 -9.16 10.83 27.57
C LYS A 93 -8.84 11.54 28.85
N TYR A 94 -9.86 12.00 29.58
CA TYR A 94 -9.68 12.66 30.87
C TYR A 94 -8.93 11.78 31.86
N ILE A 95 -9.34 10.52 32.03
CA ILE A 95 -8.67 9.57 32.93
C ILE A 95 -7.23 9.30 32.48
N LYS A 96 -6.98 9.17 31.18
CA LYS A 96 -5.64 8.94 30.63
C LYS A 96 -4.70 10.14 30.84
N GLU A 97 -5.21 11.36 30.76
CA GLU A 97 -4.43 12.59 30.96
C GLU A 97 -4.13 12.88 32.44
N HIS A 98 -5.06 12.56 33.36
CA HIS A 98 -4.94 12.89 34.78
C HIS A 98 -4.49 11.70 35.66
N GLY A 99 -4.51 10.48 35.12
CA GLY A 99 -4.02 9.26 35.79
C GLY A 99 -4.67 9.07 37.18
N GLU A 100 -3.85 8.87 38.19
CA GLU A 100 -4.30 8.65 39.61
C GLU A 100 -4.95 9.89 40.23
N HIS A 101 -4.75 11.08 39.66
CA HIS A 101 -5.36 12.34 40.13
C HIS A 101 -6.74 12.60 39.53
N SER A 102 -7.24 11.70 38.67
CA SER A 102 -8.56 11.82 38.11
C SER A 102 -9.65 11.63 39.16
N ASN A 103 -10.71 12.42 39.05
CA ASN A 103 -11.87 12.38 39.95
C ASN A 103 -13.17 12.43 39.17
N LYS A 104 -14.27 11.99 39.82
CA LYS A 104 -15.57 11.88 39.14
C LYS A 104 -16.05 13.21 38.60
N LYS A 105 -15.93 14.30 39.37
CA LYS A 105 -16.43 15.61 38.95
C LYS A 105 -15.77 16.12 37.68
N GLY A 106 -14.42 16.05 37.63
CA GLY A 106 -13.69 16.48 36.44
C GLY A 106 -13.99 15.60 35.23
N MET A 107 -14.14 14.28 35.43
CA MET A 107 -14.53 13.36 34.37
C MET A 107 -15.94 13.70 33.83
N ASP A 108 -16.90 13.93 34.71
CA ASP A 108 -18.28 14.24 34.32
C ASP A 108 -18.36 15.57 33.56
N GLU A 109 -17.67 16.63 34.00
CA GLU A 109 -17.56 17.91 33.31
C GLU A 109 -16.91 17.73 31.91
N HIS A 110 -15.80 16.99 31.83
CA HIS A 110 -15.09 16.77 30.56
C HIS A 110 -15.88 15.91 29.55
N ALA A 111 -16.60 14.92 30.06
CA ALA A 111 -17.43 14.00 29.27
C ALA A 111 -18.85 14.55 29.00
N GLY A 112 -19.20 15.73 29.49
CA GLY A 112 -20.53 16.34 29.30
C GLY A 112 -21.65 15.52 29.92
N VAL A 113 -21.40 14.92 31.08
CA VAL A 113 -22.47 14.20 31.83
C VAL A 113 -23.53 15.17 32.30
N GLY A 114 -24.80 14.86 32.00
CA GLY A 114 -25.94 15.73 32.33
C GLY A 114 -26.18 16.87 31.32
N VAL A 115 -25.34 17.05 30.32
CA VAL A 115 -25.59 18.02 29.25
C VAL A 115 -26.56 17.39 28.23
N GLU A 116 -27.73 18.00 28.12
CA GLU A 116 -28.75 17.61 27.15
C GLU A 116 -28.90 18.71 26.09
N VAL A 117 -28.72 18.33 24.83
CA VAL A 117 -28.96 19.20 23.67
C VAL A 117 -30.31 18.81 23.08
N SER A 118 -31.26 19.70 23.10
CA SER A 118 -32.63 19.45 22.59
C SER A 118 -32.66 19.45 21.05
N ASP A 119 -33.64 18.76 20.46
CA ASP A 119 -33.89 18.78 19.02
C ASP A 119 -34.15 20.20 18.50
N GLU A 120 -34.68 21.10 19.34
CA GLU A 120 -34.90 22.52 19.00
C GLU A 120 -33.55 23.26 18.84
N GLN A 121 -32.60 23.05 19.73
CA GLN A 121 -31.24 23.62 19.62
C GLN A 121 -30.49 23.09 18.39
N VAL A 122 -30.67 21.81 18.07
CA VAL A 122 -30.12 21.24 16.82
C VAL A 122 -30.78 21.92 15.62
N ARG A 123 -32.10 22.12 15.65
CA ARG A 123 -32.85 22.78 14.57
C ARG A 123 -32.41 24.22 14.36
N GLU A 124 -32.29 25.01 15.42
CA GLU A 124 -31.83 26.41 15.35
C GLU A 124 -30.45 26.50 14.69
N SER A 125 -29.54 25.64 15.11
CA SER A 125 -28.21 25.60 14.53
C SER A 125 -28.21 25.15 13.06
N VAL A 126 -29.08 24.21 12.68
CA VAL A 126 -29.31 23.79 11.28
C VAL A 126 -29.90 24.91 10.44
N VAL A 127 -30.91 25.59 10.93
CA VAL A 127 -31.57 26.74 10.23
C VAL A 127 -30.55 27.83 9.96
N LYS A 128 -29.77 28.22 10.97
CA LYS A 128 -28.70 29.21 10.82
C LYS A 128 -27.68 28.80 9.78
N TYR A 129 -27.24 27.51 9.77
CA TYR A 129 -26.34 27.00 8.75
C TYR A 129 -26.94 27.10 7.35
N ILE A 130 -28.21 26.75 7.20
CA ILE A 130 -28.92 26.80 5.92
C ILE A 130 -29.07 28.24 5.42
N GLU A 131 -29.33 29.18 6.30
CA GLU A 131 -29.42 30.61 5.96
C GLU A 131 -28.08 31.15 5.49
N ASP A 132 -27.00 30.87 6.23
CA ASP A 132 -25.62 31.25 5.90
C ASP A 132 -25.13 30.67 4.57
N ASN A 133 -25.70 29.54 4.13
CA ASN A 133 -25.27 28.79 2.92
C ASN A 133 -26.40 28.68 1.88
N LYS A 134 -27.38 29.52 1.91
CA LYS A 134 -28.60 29.40 1.12
C LYS A 134 -28.36 29.31 -0.38
N GLU A 135 -27.51 30.17 -0.93
CA GLU A 135 -27.18 30.16 -2.38
C GLU A 135 -26.54 28.83 -2.81
N ARG A 136 -25.64 28.32 -1.99
CA ARG A 136 -25.00 27.05 -2.25
C ARG A 136 -25.99 25.89 -2.17
N ILE A 137 -26.90 25.91 -1.20
CA ILE A 137 -27.92 24.87 -1.02
C ILE A 137 -28.93 24.90 -2.18
N VAL A 138 -29.32 26.05 -2.68
CA VAL A 138 -30.22 26.17 -3.85
C VAL A 138 -29.49 25.63 -5.11
N THR A 139 -28.20 25.84 -5.24
CA THR A 139 -27.41 25.43 -6.39
C THR A 139 -27.13 23.91 -6.38
N GLU A 140 -26.60 23.37 -5.25
CA GLU A 140 -26.18 21.97 -5.13
C GLU A 140 -27.31 21.05 -4.66
N ARG A 141 -28.38 21.62 -4.13
CA ARG A 141 -29.63 20.96 -3.70
C ARG A 141 -29.36 19.79 -2.71
N TYR A 142 -30.14 18.73 -2.80
CA TYR A 142 -30.08 17.55 -1.91
C TYR A 142 -28.77 16.80 -1.89
N LYS A 143 -27.86 17.06 -2.83
CA LYS A 143 -26.49 16.48 -2.83
C LYS A 143 -25.64 16.99 -1.69
N LEU A 144 -26.00 18.15 -1.12
CA LEU A 144 -25.26 18.81 -0.04
C LEU A 144 -25.56 18.25 1.37
N ILE A 145 -26.61 17.45 1.53
CA ILE A 145 -27.02 16.93 2.86
C ILE A 145 -25.89 16.26 3.63
N PRO A 146 -25.04 15.39 3.04
CA PRO A 146 -23.92 14.82 3.77
C PRO A 146 -22.90 15.87 4.26
N GLY A 147 -22.67 16.92 3.47
CA GLY A 147 -21.82 18.05 3.84
C GLY A 147 -22.41 18.87 4.99
N ILE A 148 -23.69 19.25 4.88
CA ILE A 148 -24.42 19.96 5.95
C ILE A 148 -24.32 19.19 7.26
N MET A 149 -24.57 17.87 7.21
CA MET A 149 -24.48 17.01 8.39
C MET A 149 -23.08 16.99 9.01
N ALA A 150 -22.03 16.95 8.18
CA ALA A 150 -20.64 16.95 8.65
C ALA A 150 -20.25 18.26 9.32
N ASP A 151 -20.70 19.40 8.75
CA ASP A 151 -20.36 20.73 9.24
C ASP A 151 -21.15 21.10 10.49
N VAL A 152 -22.45 20.79 10.51
CA VAL A 152 -23.30 21.05 11.68
C VAL A 152 -22.87 20.23 12.90
N LYS A 153 -22.45 18.95 12.71
CA LYS A 153 -21.93 18.11 13.79
C LYS A 153 -20.62 18.61 14.41
N LYS A 154 -19.86 19.44 13.73
CA LYS A 154 -18.60 20.01 14.25
C LYS A 154 -18.81 21.22 15.15
N ARG A 155 -20.02 21.77 15.23
CA ARG A 155 -20.30 22.95 16.04
C ARG A 155 -20.17 22.63 17.53
N PRO A 156 -19.43 23.43 18.31
CA PRO A 156 -19.14 23.13 19.71
C PRO A 156 -20.42 23.01 20.57
N GLU A 157 -21.43 23.82 20.28
CA GLU A 157 -22.72 23.83 21.00
C GLU A 157 -23.56 22.55 20.79
N LEU A 158 -23.26 21.81 19.74
CA LEU A 158 -23.93 20.54 19.41
C LEU A 158 -23.10 19.28 19.73
N LYS A 159 -21.95 19.44 20.38
CA LYS A 159 -21.02 18.33 20.69
C LYS A 159 -21.73 17.14 21.36
N TRP A 160 -22.70 17.42 22.22
CA TRP A 160 -23.41 16.43 23.04
C TRP A 160 -24.80 16.04 22.51
N ALA A 161 -25.20 16.54 21.34
CA ALA A 161 -26.47 16.20 20.73
C ALA A 161 -26.56 14.73 20.31
N ASP A 162 -27.77 14.14 20.34
CA ASP A 162 -28.00 12.78 19.86
C ASP A 162 -27.67 12.70 18.34
N PRO A 163 -26.75 11.86 17.90
CA PRO A 163 -26.42 11.71 16.48
C PRO A 163 -27.62 11.37 15.59
N ARG A 164 -28.70 10.80 16.16
CA ARG A 164 -29.91 10.39 15.43
C ARG A 164 -30.80 11.55 15.10
N SER A 165 -30.76 12.66 15.86
CA SER A 165 -31.58 13.84 15.66
C SER A 165 -31.20 14.66 14.42
N PHE A 166 -29.91 14.64 14.02
CA PHE A 166 -29.42 15.51 12.95
C PHE A 166 -30.06 15.24 11.59
N LYS A 167 -30.15 13.98 11.18
CA LYS A 167 -30.62 13.65 9.84
C LYS A 167 -32.07 14.04 9.58
N PRO A 168 -33.05 13.69 10.44
CA PRO A 168 -34.42 14.09 10.24
C PRO A 168 -34.61 15.62 10.23
N ILE A 169 -33.89 16.34 11.11
CA ILE A 169 -34.00 17.80 11.20
C ILE A 169 -33.39 18.44 9.94
N ILE A 170 -32.20 18.02 9.50
CA ILE A 170 -31.58 18.55 8.28
C ILE A 170 -32.45 18.28 7.06
N ASP A 171 -32.97 17.05 6.92
CA ASP A 171 -33.84 16.67 5.80
C ASP A 171 -35.09 17.56 5.78
N ALA A 172 -35.70 17.82 6.94
CA ALA A 172 -36.89 18.66 7.06
C ALA A 172 -36.63 20.16 6.73
N GLU A 173 -35.52 20.72 7.25
CA GLU A 173 -35.20 22.13 7.01
C GLU A 173 -34.71 22.38 5.58
N VAL A 174 -33.93 21.44 4.99
CA VAL A 174 -33.54 21.50 3.57
C VAL A 174 -34.78 21.37 2.66
N PHE A 175 -35.75 20.52 3.03
CA PHE A 175 -37.01 20.39 2.28
C PHE A 175 -37.82 21.71 2.27
N LYS A 176 -37.87 22.49 3.36
CA LYS A 176 -38.50 23.78 3.39
C LYS A 176 -37.92 24.78 2.39
N VAL A 177 -36.63 24.69 2.12
CA VAL A 177 -35.91 25.60 1.18
C VAL A 177 -36.00 25.13 -0.27
N LEU A 178 -35.93 23.82 -0.51
CA LEU A 178 -35.80 23.24 -1.86
C LEU A 178 -37.10 22.67 -2.41
N GLY A 179 -38.12 22.40 -1.56
CA GLY A 179 -39.36 21.68 -1.91
C GLY A 179 -39.07 20.18 -2.22
N PRO A 180 -40.02 19.48 -2.83
CA PRO A 180 -39.86 18.07 -3.17
C PRO A 180 -38.73 17.86 -4.17
N LYS A 181 -38.06 16.69 -4.05
CA LYS A 181 -37.00 16.29 -5.00
C LYS A 181 -37.56 16.23 -6.42
N ASP A 182 -36.79 16.77 -7.36
CA ASP A 182 -37.14 16.77 -8.78
C ASP A 182 -36.06 16.07 -9.64
N GLU A 183 -36.15 16.19 -10.96
CA GLU A 183 -35.20 15.53 -11.89
C GLU A 183 -33.74 15.96 -11.66
N ARG A 184 -33.49 17.12 -11.07
CA ARG A 184 -32.15 17.64 -10.75
C ARG A 184 -31.52 16.90 -9.55
N ASP A 185 -32.34 16.25 -8.71
CA ASP A 185 -31.94 15.53 -7.50
C ASP A 185 -31.76 14.04 -7.71
N THR A 186 -32.21 13.49 -8.87
CA THR A 186 -32.12 12.07 -9.18
C THR A 186 -30.71 11.71 -9.65
N VAL A 187 -30.00 10.98 -8.82
CA VAL A 187 -28.81 10.23 -9.26
C VAL A 187 -29.30 9.14 -10.20
N LYS A 188 -29.03 9.25 -11.50
CA LYS A 188 -29.40 8.23 -12.48
C LYS A 188 -28.85 6.88 -12.08
N LYS A 189 -29.65 5.99 -11.50
CA LYS A 189 -29.43 4.56 -11.53
C LYS A 189 -29.42 4.14 -13.00
N LYS A 190 -28.32 3.53 -13.46
CA LYS A 190 -28.23 2.98 -14.82
C LYS A 190 -29.31 1.94 -15.04
N GLU A 191 -30.41 2.30 -15.65
CA GLU A 191 -31.35 1.36 -16.28
C GLU A 191 -30.86 1.02 -17.69
N LYS A 192 -30.89 -0.29 -18.02
CA LYS A 192 -30.66 -0.83 -19.36
C LYS A 192 -31.73 -0.30 -20.29
N LYS A 193 -31.35 0.45 -21.34
CA LYS A 193 -32.19 0.60 -22.54
C LYS A 193 -31.39 0.63 -23.84
N SER A 194 -32.03 0.01 -24.81
CA SER A 194 -31.68 -0.22 -26.18
C SER A 194 -31.57 1.03 -27.05
N LYS A 195 -30.61 0.99 -27.97
CA LYS A 195 -30.39 1.57 -29.32
C LYS A 195 -31.23 2.74 -29.84
N LYS A 196 -30.53 3.78 -30.26
CA LYS A 196 -30.17 4.48 -31.52
C LYS A 196 -30.75 5.90 -31.68
N PRO A 197 -30.25 6.77 -32.66
CA PRO A 197 -28.87 7.15 -32.96
C PRO A 197 -28.59 8.69 -32.98
N ALA A 198 -27.29 8.98 -33.02
CA ALA A 198 -26.57 10.17 -33.54
C ALA A 198 -27.14 11.60 -33.50
N ALA A 199 -26.46 12.54 -32.91
CA ALA A 199 -25.66 13.63 -33.47
C ALA A 199 -25.40 14.78 -32.50
N ASN A 200 -24.25 15.34 -32.64
CA ASN A 200 -23.72 16.66 -32.18
C ASN A 200 -22.93 16.72 -30.85
N LYS A 201 -21.64 16.94 -31.10
CA LYS A 201 -20.63 17.37 -30.17
C LYS A 201 -21.06 18.65 -29.40
N LYS A 202 -21.05 18.57 -28.08
CA LYS A 202 -20.72 19.71 -27.21
C LYS A 202 -19.71 19.23 -26.19
N GLU A 203 -18.60 19.92 -26.11
CA GLU A 203 -17.53 19.74 -25.17
C GLU A 203 -18.08 19.79 -23.73
N THR A 204 -18.02 18.67 -23.02
CA THR A 204 -18.30 18.60 -21.60
C THR A 204 -17.03 19.02 -20.87
N VAL A 205 -17.08 20.21 -20.25
CA VAL A 205 -16.13 20.59 -19.19
C VAL A 205 -16.25 19.56 -18.08
N THR A 206 -15.27 18.65 -18.00
CA THR A 206 -15.15 17.71 -16.90
C THR A 206 -14.84 18.48 -15.62
N SER A 207 -15.66 18.29 -14.58
CA SER A 207 -15.30 18.69 -13.21
C SER A 207 -13.93 18.14 -12.87
N PRO A 208 -13.03 18.91 -12.22
CA PRO A 208 -11.70 18.45 -11.88
C PRO A 208 -11.79 17.18 -11.04
N GLN A 209 -11.22 16.12 -11.56
CA GLN A 209 -11.13 14.82 -10.90
C GLN A 209 -10.29 15.02 -9.64
N ARG A 210 -10.79 14.64 -8.45
CA ARG A 210 -10.06 14.76 -7.20
C ARG A 210 -8.74 13.99 -7.28
N SER A 211 -7.63 14.71 -7.19
CA SER A 211 -6.30 14.15 -7.28
C SER A 211 -5.61 14.23 -5.92
N MET A 212 -4.85 13.20 -5.54
CA MET A 212 -3.99 13.23 -4.35
C MET A 212 -2.98 14.38 -4.37
N PHE A 213 -2.75 15.00 -5.52
CA PHE A 213 -1.81 16.12 -5.70
C PHE A 213 -2.45 17.49 -5.46
N SER A 214 -3.79 17.59 -5.48
CA SER A 214 -4.53 18.82 -5.28
C SER A 214 -5.21 18.94 -3.92
N GLU A 215 -5.22 17.86 -3.13
CA GLU A 215 -5.91 17.81 -1.84
C GLU A 215 -4.99 17.24 -0.75
N GLY A 216 -5.25 17.63 0.51
CA GLY A 216 -4.52 17.16 1.68
C GLY A 216 -3.05 17.56 1.67
N PHE A 217 -2.18 16.70 2.19
CA PHE A 217 -0.76 17.00 2.38
C PHE A 217 -0.06 17.58 1.14
N LEU A 218 -0.27 17.00 -0.04
CA LEU A 218 0.37 17.49 -1.28
C LEU A 218 -0.28 18.76 -1.82
N GLY A 219 -1.60 18.95 -1.62
CA GLY A 219 -2.30 20.17 -2.00
C GLY A 219 -1.95 21.37 -1.10
N ASP A 220 -1.54 21.11 0.13
CA ASP A 220 -1.19 22.12 1.15
C ASP A 220 0.32 22.45 1.18
N LEU A 221 1.11 21.96 0.22
CA LEU A 221 2.53 22.31 0.12
C LEU A 221 2.71 23.81 -0.23
N HIS A 222 3.86 24.36 0.21
CA HIS A 222 4.25 25.74 -0.07
C HIS A 222 4.34 26.01 -1.59
N LYS A 223 4.18 27.26 -1.99
CA LYS A 223 4.45 27.69 -3.37
C LYS A 223 5.95 27.90 -3.57
N VAL A 224 6.39 27.88 -4.83
CA VAL A 224 7.81 28.00 -5.19
C VAL A 224 8.43 29.29 -4.62
N GLU A 225 7.66 30.36 -4.58
CA GLU A 225 8.06 31.67 -4.05
C GLU A 225 8.01 31.79 -2.51
N ASP A 226 7.30 30.88 -1.84
CA ASP A 226 7.07 30.91 -0.39
C ASP A 226 8.22 30.22 0.38
N ASN A 227 9.47 30.59 0.10
CA ASN A 227 10.66 30.04 0.74
C ASN A 227 11.67 31.14 1.10
N PRO A 228 11.47 31.87 2.21
CA PRO A 228 12.37 32.96 2.60
C PRO A 228 13.79 32.43 2.84
N GLN A 229 14.77 33.15 2.32
CA GLN A 229 16.20 32.85 2.46
C GLN A 229 16.88 33.86 3.39
N ASN A 230 18.08 33.52 3.88
CA ASN A 230 18.89 34.45 4.67
C ASN A 230 19.40 35.66 3.82
N SER A 231 19.50 35.49 2.49
CA SER A 231 19.82 36.53 1.55
C SER A 231 18.74 36.60 0.44
N PRO A 232 18.17 37.75 0.15
CA PRO A 232 17.19 37.92 -0.92
C PRO A 232 17.70 37.49 -2.29
N GLU A 233 18.99 37.70 -2.56
CA GLU A 233 19.65 37.36 -3.81
C GLU A 233 19.57 35.86 -4.11
N LEU A 234 19.71 35.00 -3.08
CA LEU A 234 19.61 33.56 -3.22
C LEU A 234 18.20 33.12 -3.70
N LEU A 235 17.16 33.79 -3.21
CA LEU A 235 15.80 33.52 -3.66
C LEU A 235 15.60 34.00 -5.10
N GLU A 236 16.09 35.20 -5.43
CA GLU A 236 15.97 35.77 -6.77
C GLU A 236 16.67 34.88 -7.82
N GLU A 237 17.90 34.44 -7.54
CA GLU A 237 18.64 33.53 -8.41
C GLU A 237 17.91 32.18 -8.57
N HIS A 238 17.39 31.64 -7.49
CA HIS A 238 16.59 30.40 -7.51
C HIS A 238 15.34 30.57 -8.39
N LEU A 239 14.56 31.63 -8.20
CA LEU A 239 13.33 31.87 -8.97
C LEU A 239 13.64 32.07 -10.46
N LYS A 240 14.75 32.76 -10.81
CA LYS A 240 15.25 32.85 -12.19
C LYS A 240 15.61 31.47 -12.76
N ALA A 241 16.24 30.59 -11.96
CA ALA A 241 16.66 29.27 -12.41
C ALA A 241 15.48 28.27 -12.61
N VAL A 242 14.44 28.38 -11.82
CA VAL A 242 13.28 27.45 -11.90
C VAL A 242 12.15 27.98 -12.79
N HIS A 243 12.15 29.29 -13.14
CA HIS A 243 11.07 29.92 -13.92
C HIS A 243 9.67 29.67 -13.35
N GLY A 244 9.51 29.70 -12.02
CA GLY A 244 8.26 29.44 -11.32
C GLY A 244 7.78 28.00 -11.36
N LYS A 245 8.55 27.05 -11.92
CA LYS A 245 8.17 25.65 -12.01
C LYS A 245 8.56 24.88 -10.75
N VAL A 246 7.70 23.96 -10.35
CA VAL A 246 8.01 22.96 -9.30
C VAL A 246 9.17 22.07 -9.76
N ARG A 247 10.15 21.92 -8.89
CA ARG A 247 11.31 21.06 -9.11
C ARG A 247 11.48 20.11 -7.93
N THR A 248 11.38 18.80 -8.19
CA THR A 248 11.54 17.73 -7.21
C THR A 248 12.66 16.78 -7.60
N ARG A 249 12.98 15.82 -6.77
CA ARG A 249 13.92 14.74 -7.08
C ARG A 249 13.54 13.44 -6.35
N PHE A 250 13.81 12.32 -7.00
CA PHE A 250 13.88 11.01 -6.38
C PHE A 250 15.37 10.64 -6.28
N PRO A 251 15.97 10.60 -5.05
CA PRO A 251 17.40 10.45 -4.86
C PRO A 251 17.76 9.07 -4.25
N PRO A 252 17.61 7.95 -4.98
CA PRO A 252 17.96 6.65 -4.43
C PRO A 252 19.49 6.48 -4.29
N GLU A 253 19.92 5.86 -3.20
CA GLU A 253 21.25 5.29 -3.08
C GLU A 253 21.33 4.02 -3.93
N PRO A 254 22.32 3.90 -4.86
CA PRO A 254 22.42 2.76 -5.78
C PRO A 254 23.08 1.52 -5.13
N ASN A 255 22.55 1.12 -3.98
CA ASN A 255 23.06 0.02 -3.14
C ASN A 255 22.11 -1.17 -3.06
N GLY A 256 21.03 -1.22 -3.82
CA GLY A 256 20.05 -2.32 -3.82
C GLY A 256 18.90 -2.11 -4.78
N TYR A 257 18.08 -3.14 -4.91
CA TYR A 257 16.88 -3.11 -5.72
C TYR A 257 15.76 -2.31 -5.03
N LEU A 258 15.00 -1.56 -5.83
CA LEU A 258 13.81 -0.85 -5.34
C LEU A 258 12.73 -1.84 -4.92
N HIS A 259 11.95 -1.48 -3.90
CA HIS A 259 10.81 -2.26 -3.41
C HIS A 259 9.52 -1.44 -3.42
N ILE A 260 8.40 -2.06 -3.11
CA ILE A 260 7.06 -1.44 -3.13
C ILE A 260 6.98 -0.11 -2.34
N GLY A 261 7.74 0.05 -1.26
CA GLY A 261 7.82 1.31 -0.51
C GLY A 261 8.36 2.48 -1.35
N HIS A 262 9.32 2.21 -2.24
CA HIS A 262 9.90 3.22 -3.13
C HIS A 262 8.93 3.67 -4.23
N SER A 263 7.96 2.85 -4.63
CA SER A 263 6.96 3.24 -5.63
C SER A 263 6.11 4.44 -5.16
N LYS A 264 5.84 4.55 -3.85
CA LYS A 264 5.19 5.73 -3.28
C LYS A 264 6.08 6.96 -3.39
N ALA A 265 7.37 6.84 -3.08
CA ALA A 265 8.32 7.95 -3.20
C ALA A 265 8.47 8.41 -4.66
N ILE A 266 8.53 7.47 -5.61
CA ILE A 266 8.57 7.77 -7.04
C ILE A 266 7.29 8.50 -7.45
N MET A 267 6.11 7.98 -7.12
CA MET A 267 4.83 8.61 -7.47
C MET A 267 4.67 9.99 -6.84
N VAL A 268 5.10 10.18 -5.58
CA VAL A 268 5.03 11.49 -4.91
C VAL A 268 5.92 12.50 -5.63
N ASN A 269 7.19 12.19 -5.87
CA ASN A 269 8.13 13.14 -6.45
C ASN A 269 7.84 13.41 -7.93
N PHE A 270 7.78 12.38 -8.76
CA PHE A 270 7.50 12.52 -10.20
C PHE A 270 6.08 13.00 -10.49
N GLY A 271 5.10 12.44 -9.78
CA GLY A 271 3.69 12.76 -9.97
C GLY A 271 3.37 14.19 -9.54
N TYR A 272 3.90 14.66 -8.41
CA TYR A 272 3.71 16.04 -7.94
C TYR A 272 4.32 17.06 -8.91
N ALA A 273 5.57 16.82 -9.38
CA ALA A 273 6.19 17.67 -10.37
C ALA A 273 5.37 17.72 -11.68
N LYS A 274 4.97 16.55 -12.20
CA LYS A 274 4.16 16.43 -13.42
C LYS A 274 2.81 17.14 -13.29
N TYR A 275 2.13 16.97 -12.16
CA TYR A 275 0.83 17.61 -11.90
C TYR A 275 0.92 19.14 -11.92
N ASN A 276 2.04 19.70 -11.40
CA ASN A 276 2.29 21.15 -11.37
C ASN A 276 3.05 21.67 -12.62
N GLY A 277 3.14 20.89 -13.71
CA GLY A 277 3.86 21.30 -14.92
C GLY A 277 5.37 21.53 -14.73
N GLY A 278 5.92 20.93 -13.68
CA GLY A 278 7.31 21.04 -13.28
C GLY A 278 8.19 19.88 -13.73
N ASN A 279 9.34 19.73 -13.10
CA ASN A 279 10.40 18.80 -13.47
C ASN A 279 10.81 17.93 -12.26
N CYS A 280 11.14 16.66 -12.50
CA CYS A 280 11.69 15.78 -11.48
C CYS A 280 13.02 15.20 -11.93
N TYR A 281 14.03 15.25 -11.04
CA TYR A 281 15.32 14.58 -11.23
C TYR A 281 15.25 13.12 -10.76
N LEU A 282 15.96 12.24 -11.45
CA LEU A 282 16.48 11.02 -10.85
C LEU A 282 17.93 11.30 -10.47
N ARG A 283 18.21 11.45 -9.19
CA ARG A 283 19.54 11.71 -8.68
C ARG A 283 20.05 10.51 -7.91
N PHE A 284 21.10 9.89 -8.39
CA PHE A 284 21.76 8.84 -7.63
C PHE A 284 22.59 9.45 -6.49
N ASP A 285 22.32 9.03 -5.26
CA ASP A 285 23.14 9.39 -4.11
C ASP A 285 24.31 8.39 -4.02
N ASP A 286 25.28 8.57 -4.92
CA ASP A 286 26.47 7.73 -5.08
C ASP A 286 27.63 8.24 -4.23
N THR A 287 27.44 8.23 -2.92
CA THR A 287 28.41 8.71 -1.92
C THR A 287 29.12 7.59 -1.16
N ASN A 288 28.78 6.33 -1.45
CA ASN A 288 29.33 5.16 -0.78
C ASN A 288 29.79 4.05 -1.76
N PRO A 289 30.98 4.23 -2.38
CA PRO A 289 31.48 3.30 -3.39
C PRO A 289 31.61 1.84 -2.93
N GLU A 290 31.70 1.58 -1.62
CA GLU A 290 31.78 0.21 -1.08
C GLU A 290 30.45 -0.57 -1.17
N ALA A 291 29.33 0.14 -1.28
CA ALA A 291 27.99 -0.47 -1.27
C ALA A 291 27.30 -0.43 -2.65
N GLU A 292 27.85 0.31 -3.60
CA GLU A 292 27.28 0.58 -4.91
C GLU A 292 27.68 -0.48 -5.93
N ALA A 293 26.76 -0.81 -6.85
CA ALA A 293 27.05 -1.69 -7.96
C ALA A 293 26.33 -1.24 -9.24
N PRO A 294 26.96 -1.41 -10.43
CA PRO A 294 26.38 -0.99 -11.72
C PRO A 294 24.98 -1.51 -11.97
N GLU A 295 24.70 -2.73 -11.53
CA GLU A 295 23.40 -3.39 -11.70
C GLU A 295 22.24 -2.61 -11.01
N TYR A 296 22.52 -1.95 -9.88
CA TYR A 296 21.49 -1.18 -9.15
C TYR A 296 21.14 0.12 -9.87
N PHE A 297 22.13 0.81 -10.48
CA PHE A 297 21.87 2.01 -11.28
C PHE A 297 20.91 1.68 -12.45
N GLU A 298 21.19 0.60 -13.16
CA GLU A 298 20.37 0.19 -14.31
C GLU A 298 19.00 -0.32 -13.88
N SER A 299 18.92 -1.10 -12.80
CA SER A 299 17.63 -1.55 -12.26
C SER A 299 16.75 -0.37 -11.81
N ILE A 300 17.32 0.61 -11.11
CA ILE A 300 16.58 1.79 -10.65
C ILE A 300 16.03 2.58 -11.84
N LYS A 301 16.84 2.88 -12.87
CA LYS A 301 16.38 3.55 -14.09
C LYS A 301 15.24 2.79 -14.76
N ARG A 302 15.42 1.48 -14.94
CA ARG A 302 14.42 0.61 -15.54
C ARG A 302 13.12 0.59 -14.76
N MET A 303 13.17 0.54 -13.42
CA MET A 303 11.95 0.51 -12.59
C MET A 303 11.21 1.84 -12.55
N VAL A 304 11.92 2.97 -12.59
CA VAL A 304 11.30 4.31 -12.72
C VAL A 304 10.56 4.42 -14.07
N SER A 305 11.21 4.00 -15.17
CA SER A 305 10.61 3.99 -16.50
C SER A 305 9.43 3.01 -16.59
N TRP A 306 9.56 1.82 -16.01
CA TRP A 306 8.48 0.83 -15.96
C TRP A 306 7.24 1.34 -15.23
N LEU A 307 7.40 2.15 -14.17
CA LEU A 307 6.29 2.82 -13.49
C LEU A 307 5.67 3.98 -14.32
N GLY A 308 6.16 4.25 -15.53
CA GLY A 308 5.65 5.28 -16.43
C GLY A 308 6.16 6.69 -16.14
N PHE A 309 7.31 6.81 -15.48
CA PHE A 309 7.94 8.10 -15.21
C PHE A 309 9.26 8.24 -15.96
N GLU A 310 9.47 9.41 -16.52
CA GLU A 310 10.73 9.78 -17.17
C GLU A 310 11.39 10.94 -16.43
N PRO A 311 12.65 10.76 -16.01
CA PRO A 311 13.39 11.83 -15.36
C PRO A 311 13.62 13.00 -16.32
N TRP A 312 13.43 14.24 -15.86
CA TRP A 312 13.87 15.41 -16.61
C TRP A 312 15.39 15.40 -16.83
N LYS A 313 16.14 15.00 -15.78
CA LYS A 313 17.57 14.74 -15.84
C LYS A 313 17.92 13.58 -14.92
N VAL A 314 18.94 12.82 -15.32
CA VAL A 314 19.61 11.86 -14.45
C VAL A 314 20.91 12.51 -14.00
N THR A 315 21.08 12.66 -12.70
CA THR A 315 22.25 13.26 -12.07
C THR A 315 22.83 12.35 -10.99
N TYR A 316 24.02 12.68 -10.53
CA TYR A 316 24.74 11.91 -9.52
C TYR A 316 25.31 12.85 -8.47
N SER A 317 25.34 12.46 -7.21
CA SER A 317 26.02 13.24 -6.16
C SER A 317 27.49 13.43 -6.50
N SER A 318 28.10 12.43 -7.14
CA SER A 318 29.50 12.49 -7.62
C SER A 318 29.77 13.54 -8.71
N ASP A 319 28.76 14.02 -9.44
CA ASP A 319 28.90 15.14 -10.37
C ASP A 319 29.31 16.44 -9.66
N TYR A 320 29.06 16.53 -8.36
CA TYR A 320 29.26 17.72 -7.54
C TYR A 320 30.39 17.57 -6.51
N PHE A 321 31.19 16.49 -6.52
CA PHE A 321 32.21 16.23 -5.50
C PHE A 321 33.23 17.37 -5.38
N ASP A 322 33.69 17.96 -6.48
CA ASP A 322 34.60 19.11 -6.43
C ASP A 322 33.93 20.31 -5.72
N ARG A 323 32.68 20.58 -6.01
CA ARG A 323 31.91 21.67 -5.40
C ARG A 323 31.59 21.41 -3.92
N LEU A 324 31.24 20.17 -3.59
CA LEU A 324 31.01 19.72 -2.21
C LEU A 324 32.30 19.85 -1.38
N TYR A 325 33.46 19.47 -1.95
CA TYR A 325 34.75 19.61 -1.30
C TYR A 325 35.08 21.10 -1.01
N ALA A 326 34.87 21.97 -1.97
CA ALA A 326 35.07 23.41 -1.77
C ALA A 326 34.15 23.99 -0.67
N LEU A 327 32.92 23.54 -0.60
CA LEU A 327 31.99 23.94 0.50
C LEU A 327 32.39 23.35 1.85
N ALA A 328 33.04 22.19 1.87
CA ALA A 328 33.57 21.63 3.11
C ALA A 328 34.76 22.45 3.63
N GLU A 329 35.68 22.90 2.75
CA GLU A 329 36.75 23.85 3.11
C GLU A 329 36.15 25.19 3.61
N ARG A 330 35.13 25.73 2.91
CA ARG A 330 34.41 26.94 3.35
C ARG A 330 33.74 26.76 4.72
N LEU A 331 33.17 25.60 5.02
CA LEU A 331 32.60 25.30 6.33
C LEU A 331 33.67 25.36 7.44
N ILE A 332 34.88 24.86 7.15
CA ILE A 332 36.02 24.93 8.06
C ILE A 332 36.47 26.38 8.23
N GLU A 333 36.64 27.14 7.13
CA GLU A 333 37.03 28.56 7.14
C GLU A 333 36.06 29.41 7.97
N ASN A 334 34.77 29.12 7.94
CA ASN A 334 33.73 29.76 8.74
C ASN A 334 33.76 29.31 10.22
N GLY A 335 34.72 28.46 10.61
CA GLY A 335 34.82 27.91 11.99
C GLY A 335 33.67 26.94 12.34
N LYS A 336 32.99 26.37 11.34
CA LYS A 336 31.82 25.48 11.47
C LYS A 336 32.11 24.03 11.10
N GLY A 337 33.36 23.70 10.80
CA GLY A 337 33.84 22.34 10.56
C GLY A 337 35.13 22.07 11.32
N TYR A 338 35.37 20.84 11.73
CA TYR A 338 36.63 20.42 12.36
C TYR A 338 36.96 18.95 12.06
N VAL A 339 38.23 18.65 11.92
CA VAL A 339 38.69 17.27 11.73
C VAL A 339 38.82 16.59 13.08
N CYS A 340 38.25 15.39 13.20
CA CYS A 340 38.22 14.60 14.43
C CYS A 340 38.94 13.25 14.23
N HIS A 341 39.79 12.89 15.18
CA HIS A 341 40.52 11.62 15.21
C HIS A 341 40.06 10.71 16.35
N CYS A 342 38.85 10.93 16.88
CA CYS A 342 38.29 10.10 17.95
C CYS A 342 37.81 8.78 17.38
N SER A 343 37.90 7.70 18.16
CA SER A 343 37.29 6.42 17.83
C SER A 343 35.77 6.49 17.79
N ALA A 344 35.15 5.49 17.22
CA ALA A 344 33.68 5.38 17.19
C ALA A 344 33.08 5.34 18.62
N GLU A 345 33.77 4.71 19.56
CA GLU A 345 33.37 4.63 20.97
C GLU A 345 33.49 5.99 21.67
N GLU A 346 34.60 6.73 21.45
CA GLU A 346 34.74 8.11 21.97
C GLU A 346 33.67 9.05 21.43
N ILE A 347 33.32 8.93 20.13
CA ILE A 347 32.26 9.73 19.52
C ILE A 347 30.89 9.41 20.13
N LYS A 348 30.58 8.11 20.34
CA LYS A 348 29.33 7.68 20.99
C LYS A 348 29.26 8.20 22.43
N ALA A 349 30.34 8.06 23.18
CA ALA A 349 30.41 8.58 24.56
C ALA A 349 30.20 10.09 24.59
N GLY A 350 30.90 10.86 23.73
CA GLY A 350 30.73 12.31 23.60
C GLY A 350 29.32 12.75 23.24
N ARG A 351 28.52 11.88 22.57
CA ARG A 351 27.09 12.09 22.29
C ARG A 351 26.15 11.66 23.41
N GLY A 352 26.70 11.28 24.59
CA GLY A 352 25.92 10.84 25.75
C GLY A 352 25.33 9.43 25.59
N ILE A 353 25.92 8.57 24.76
CA ILE A 353 25.59 7.15 24.71
C ILE A 353 26.47 6.40 25.66
N LYS A 354 25.86 5.70 26.62
CA LYS A 354 26.56 4.91 27.66
C LYS A 354 27.20 3.65 27.05
N PRO A 355 28.17 3.01 27.74
CA PRO A 355 28.81 1.76 27.26
C PRO A 355 27.86 0.61 26.99
N ASP A 356 26.71 0.58 27.66
CA ASP A 356 25.63 -0.39 27.42
C ASP A 356 24.76 -0.07 26.17
N GLY A 357 25.07 1.02 25.45
CA GLY A 357 24.36 1.48 24.26
C GLY A 357 23.11 2.30 24.56
N THR A 358 22.79 2.56 25.83
CA THR A 358 21.61 3.38 26.19
C THR A 358 21.91 4.87 26.13
N PRO A 359 20.95 5.73 25.69
CA PRO A 359 21.08 7.18 25.76
C PRO A 359 20.94 7.70 27.20
N GLY A 360 21.39 8.92 27.48
CA GLY A 360 21.18 9.61 28.77
C GLY A 360 22.45 9.89 29.56
N GLY A 361 23.62 9.75 28.92
CA GLY A 361 24.87 10.33 29.41
C GLY A 361 24.98 11.83 29.13
N GLU A 362 25.93 12.49 29.79
CA GLU A 362 26.25 13.89 29.53
C GLU A 362 26.92 14.02 28.12
N ARG A 363 26.50 15.00 27.33
CA ARG A 363 27.11 15.31 26.06
C ARG A 363 28.34 16.22 26.27
N THR A 364 29.47 15.76 25.77
CA THR A 364 30.75 16.47 25.91
C THR A 364 31.35 16.79 24.54
N PRO A 365 31.90 18.01 24.36
CA PRO A 365 32.55 18.36 23.11
C PRO A 365 33.81 17.51 22.89
N CYS A 366 34.06 17.14 21.64
CA CYS A 366 35.26 16.46 21.24
C CYS A 366 36.50 17.34 21.51
N LYS A 367 37.61 16.75 21.94
CA LYS A 367 38.90 17.45 22.18
C LYS A 367 39.42 18.23 20.96
N HIS A 368 39.02 17.80 19.73
CA HIS A 368 39.43 18.44 18.48
C HIS A 368 38.51 19.59 18.04
N ARG A 369 37.37 19.77 18.74
CA ARG A 369 36.31 20.74 18.34
C ARG A 369 36.77 22.19 18.39
N GLN A 370 37.80 22.51 19.16
CA GLN A 370 38.37 23.85 19.30
C GLN A 370 39.70 24.03 18.55
N ARG A 371 40.08 23.05 17.69
CA ARG A 371 41.30 23.17 16.87
C ARG A 371 41.18 24.42 15.95
N ALA A 372 42.33 25.10 15.74
CA ALA A 372 42.39 26.29 14.87
C ALA A 372 41.93 25.97 13.45
N VAL A 373 41.42 26.99 12.76
CA VAL A 373 40.91 26.86 11.40
C VAL A 373 41.99 26.35 10.44
N ASP A 374 43.19 26.97 10.48
CA ASP A 374 44.31 26.60 9.60
C ASP A 374 44.75 25.14 9.82
N GLU A 375 44.78 24.67 11.07
CA GLU A 375 45.11 23.30 11.36
C GLU A 375 44.02 22.34 10.82
N ASN A 376 42.73 22.69 10.96
CA ASN A 376 41.64 21.89 10.42
C ASN A 376 41.67 21.80 8.89
N LEU A 377 42.01 22.92 8.20
CA LEU A 377 42.21 22.92 6.75
C LEU A 377 43.35 21.99 6.33
N LEU A 378 44.48 22.06 7.06
CA LEU A 378 45.63 21.21 6.81
C LEU A 378 45.25 19.71 6.99
N GLU A 379 44.59 19.38 8.11
CA GLU A 379 44.17 18.03 8.41
C GLU A 379 43.12 17.49 7.37
N PHE A 380 42.21 18.33 6.93
CA PHE A 380 41.21 17.95 5.91
C PHE A 380 41.85 17.70 4.54
N ARG A 381 42.89 18.50 4.17
CA ARG A 381 43.69 18.27 2.97
C ARG A 381 44.49 16.98 3.02
N LYS A 382 45.07 16.64 4.18
CA LYS A 382 45.71 15.34 4.42
C LYS A 382 44.75 14.18 4.26
N MET A 383 43.50 14.32 4.73
CA MET A 383 42.47 13.31 4.49
C MET A 383 42.21 13.13 2.99
N ARG A 384 42.09 14.19 2.20
CA ARG A 384 41.93 14.15 0.75
C ARG A 384 43.11 13.48 0.07
N ASP A 385 44.34 13.81 0.49
CA ASP A 385 45.58 13.32 -0.12
C ASP A 385 45.91 11.88 0.28
N GLY A 386 45.09 11.25 1.15
CA GLY A 386 45.19 9.84 1.49
C GLY A 386 46.22 9.52 2.59
N GLU A 387 46.56 10.50 3.41
CA GLU A 387 47.48 10.29 4.55
C GLU A 387 46.86 9.53 5.71
N TYR A 388 45.52 9.39 5.73
CA TYR A 388 44.76 8.69 6.75
C TYR A 388 44.07 7.43 6.23
N GLN A 389 44.00 6.41 7.10
CA GLN A 389 43.21 5.20 6.84
C GLN A 389 41.76 5.37 7.26
N PRO A 390 40.83 4.53 6.76
CA PRO A 390 39.44 4.54 7.23
C PRO A 390 39.32 4.42 8.75
N GLY A 391 38.59 5.34 9.36
CA GLY A 391 38.39 5.40 10.81
C GLY A 391 39.42 6.27 11.56
N GLU A 392 40.54 6.69 10.96
CA GLU A 392 41.53 7.53 11.62
C GLU A 392 41.19 9.02 11.62
N ALA A 393 40.46 9.47 10.62
CA ALA A 393 40.05 10.88 10.50
C ALA A 393 38.69 11.02 9.85
N ILE A 394 37.88 11.95 10.37
CA ILE A 394 36.60 12.38 9.82
C ILE A 394 36.45 13.88 9.92
N LEU A 395 35.78 14.51 8.95
CA LEU A 395 35.33 15.89 9.09
C LEU A 395 33.97 15.89 9.79
N ARG A 396 33.83 16.70 10.85
CA ARG A 396 32.57 16.90 11.57
C ARG A 396 32.07 18.33 11.43
N MET A 397 30.75 18.45 11.31
CA MET A 397 30.05 19.73 11.37
C MET A 397 30.01 20.24 12.82
N LYS A 398 30.43 21.47 13.07
CA LYS A 398 30.40 22.07 14.40
C LYS A 398 29.04 22.69 14.67
N GLN A 399 28.10 21.82 15.04
CA GLN A 399 26.69 22.13 15.26
C GLN A 399 26.38 22.46 16.74
N ASP A 400 25.15 22.30 17.18
CA ASP A 400 24.70 22.60 18.55
C ASP A 400 24.55 21.32 19.38
N LEU A 401 25.51 21.05 20.27
CA LEU A 401 25.47 19.93 21.19
C LEU A 401 24.36 20.05 22.25
N THR A 402 23.77 21.23 22.46
CA THR A 402 22.70 21.47 23.43
C THR A 402 21.33 21.19 22.85
N SER A 403 21.21 21.12 21.50
CA SER A 403 19.96 20.82 20.83
C SER A 403 19.35 19.49 21.31
N PRO A 404 18.03 19.38 21.48
CA PRO A 404 17.36 18.12 21.74
C PRO A 404 17.45 17.15 20.55
N SER A 405 17.72 17.63 19.34
CA SER A 405 17.84 16.83 18.13
C SER A 405 19.20 16.14 18.02
N PRO A 406 19.26 14.80 17.96
CA PRO A 406 20.52 14.08 17.72
C PRO A 406 21.20 14.43 16.39
N GLN A 407 20.45 14.98 15.46
CA GLN A 407 20.94 15.42 14.16
C GLN A 407 21.69 16.77 14.20
N MET A 408 21.79 17.37 15.40
CA MET A 408 22.59 18.58 15.65
C MET A 408 23.84 18.30 16.48
N TRP A 409 24.17 17.02 16.77
CA TRP A 409 25.30 16.68 17.63
C TRP A 409 26.57 16.39 16.85
N ASP A 410 27.06 17.41 16.14
CA ASP A 410 28.28 17.36 15.34
C ASP A 410 28.32 16.15 14.39
N LEU A 411 27.41 16.15 13.41
CA LEU A 411 27.35 15.09 12.38
C LEU A 411 28.64 15.01 11.56
N ILE A 412 28.90 13.84 11.00
CA ILE A 412 30.03 13.61 10.10
C ILE A 412 29.69 14.18 8.73
N ALA A 413 30.57 15.05 8.20
CA ALA A 413 30.46 15.59 6.86
C ALA A 413 31.24 14.78 5.83
N TYR A 414 32.49 14.37 6.15
CA TYR A 414 33.34 13.56 5.28
C TYR A 414 33.98 12.41 6.07
N ARG A 415 34.22 11.30 5.36
CA ARG A 415 34.89 10.10 5.86
C ARG A 415 35.93 9.63 4.86
N VAL A 416 36.98 8.96 5.36
CA VAL A 416 37.99 8.27 4.56
C VAL A 416 37.45 6.89 4.16
N LEU A 417 37.54 6.53 2.87
CA LEU A 417 37.20 5.20 2.35
C LEU A 417 38.28 4.75 1.36
N ASN A 418 38.71 3.49 1.45
CA ASN A 418 39.71 2.89 0.55
C ASN A 418 39.03 2.11 -0.60
N ALA A 419 38.16 2.78 -1.34
CA ALA A 419 37.44 2.20 -2.47
C ALA A 419 37.49 3.13 -3.68
N ALA A 420 37.73 2.58 -4.85
CA ALA A 420 37.59 3.32 -6.11
C ALA A 420 36.10 3.57 -6.38
N HIS A 421 35.76 4.82 -6.69
CA HIS A 421 34.38 5.17 -7.00
C HIS A 421 34.02 4.77 -8.44
N PRO A 422 32.84 4.18 -8.69
CA PRO A 422 32.45 3.71 -10.03
C PRO A 422 32.56 4.76 -11.15
N ARG A 423 32.35 6.05 -10.83
CA ARG A 423 32.35 7.14 -11.81
C ARG A 423 33.58 8.03 -11.74
N THR A 424 34.13 8.30 -10.55
CA THR A 424 35.28 9.21 -10.37
C THR A 424 36.62 8.47 -10.22
N GLY A 425 36.61 7.13 -10.19
CA GLY A 425 37.82 6.31 -10.03
C GLY A 425 38.53 6.58 -8.71
N ASP A 426 39.85 6.69 -8.77
CA ASP A 426 40.74 6.92 -7.62
C ASP A 426 40.98 8.41 -7.29
N LYS A 427 40.24 9.32 -7.91
CA LYS A 427 40.38 10.77 -7.69
C LYS A 427 40.21 11.17 -6.24
N TRP A 428 39.26 10.53 -5.54
CA TRP A 428 38.91 10.84 -4.16
C TRP A 428 39.31 9.71 -3.21
N LYS A 429 39.84 10.07 -2.04
CA LYS A 429 40.11 9.19 -0.91
C LYS A 429 39.17 9.47 0.27
N ILE A 430 38.40 10.57 0.16
CA ILE A 430 37.38 10.98 1.11
C ILE A 430 36.05 11.17 0.39
N TYR A 431 34.97 10.81 1.06
CA TYR A 431 33.61 10.87 0.52
C TYR A 431 32.68 11.58 1.49
N PRO A 432 31.83 12.47 0.97
CA PRO A 432 30.83 13.14 1.81
C PRO A 432 29.80 12.11 2.32
N THR A 433 29.20 12.43 3.47
CA THR A 433 28.06 11.66 3.98
C THR A 433 26.75 12.17 3.40
N TYR A 434 25.69 11.39 3.58
CA TYR A 434 24.32 11.81 3.24
C TYR A 434 23.96 13.16 3.87
N ASP A 435 24.26 13.35 5.18
CA ASP A 435 23.90 14.55 5.93
C ASP A 435 24.58 15.82 5.39
N PHE A 436 25.74 15.67 4.74
CA PHE A 436 26.43 16.79 4.09
C PHE A 436 25.98 16.98 2.64
N THR A 437 25.74 15.91 1.90
CA THR A 437 25.49 15.94 0.46
C THR A 437 24.07 16.39 0.14
N HIS A 438 23.09 15.85 0.84
CA HIS A 438 21.68 15.91 0.46
C HIS A 438 21.16 17.33 0.27
N CYS A 439 21.32 18.18 1.27
CA CYS A 439 20.86 19.58 1.21
C CYS A 439 21.63 20.42 0.19
N LEU A 440 22.94 20.19 0.08
CA LEU A 440 23.80 20.96 -0.82
C LEU A 440 23.51 20.62 -2.28
N VAL A 441 23.34 19.36 -2.62
CA VAL A 441 22.97 18.96 -3.98
C VAL A 441 21.54 19.39 -4.31
N ASP A 442 20.59 19.31 -3.36
CA ASP A 442 19.26 19.90 -3.54
C ASP A 442 19.35 21.41 -3.86
N SER A 443 20.26 22.15 -3.20
CA SER A 443 20.55 23.56 -3.49
C SER A 443 21.09 23.75 -4.90
N PHE A 444 22.10 22.96 -5.31
CA PHE A 444 22.74 23.08 -6.63
C PHE A 444 21.80 22.81 -7.78
N GLU A 445 20.86 21.89 -7.59
CA GLU A 445 19.84 21.52 -8.57
C GLU A 445 18.61 22.43 -8.52
N ASN A 446 18.59 23.41 -7.61
CA ASN A 446 17.47 24.33 -7.40
C ASN A 446 16.16 23.56 -7.12
N ILE A 447 16.19 22.59 -6.22
CA ILE A 447 15.01 21.86 -5.79
C ILE A 447 14.08 22.79 -5.03
N THR A 448 12.82 22.89 -5.48
CA THR A 448 11.80 23.73 -4.82
C THR A 448 11.12 22.99 -3.66
N HIS A 449 10.88 21.68 -3.85
CA HIS A 449 10.21 20.79 -2.91
C HIS A 449 11.07 19.55 -2.68
N SER A 450 11.79 19.56 -1.57
CA SER A 450 12.59 18.43 -1.10
C SER A 450 11.68 17.44 -0.35
N LEU A 451 10.99 16.56 -1.10
CA LEU A 451 10.02 15.62 -0.55
C LEU A 451 10.73 14.33 -0.13
N CYS A 452 10.60 13.94 1.15
CA CYS A 452 11.21 12.74 1.71
C CYS A 452 10.27 12.03 2.70
N THR A 453 10.69 10.90 3.27
CA THR A 453 9.90 10.20 4.28
C THR A 453 10.09 10.79 5.68
N THR A 454 9.12 10.55 6.58
CA THR A 454 9.12 11.06 7.97
C THR A 454 10.33 10.62 8.79
N GLU A 455 11.09 9.64 8.33
CA GLU A 455 12.37 9.24 8.92
C GLU A 455 13.40 10.38 8.94
N PHE A 456 13.31 11.30 7.98
CA PHE A 456 14.20 12.47 7.84
C PHE A 456 13.68 13.75 8.52
N TYR A 457 12.58 13.64 9.27
CA TYR A 457 12.02 14.82 9.96
C TYR A 457 13.03 15.49 10.89
N LEU A 458 13.76 14.71 11.69
CA LEU A 458 14.77 15.23 12.61
C LEU A 458 15.99 15.83 11.86
N SER A 459 16.27 15.35 10.64
CA SER A 459 17.39 15.83 9.84
C SER A 459 17.14 17.22 9.25
N ARG A 460 15.90 17.75 9.26
CA ARG A 460 15.55 19.05 8.68
C ARG A 460 16.34 20.18 9.30
N GLU A 461 16.54 20.18 10.63
CA GLU A 461 17.28 21.21 11.35
C GLU A 461 18.74 21.26 10.87
N SER A 462 19.40 20.11 10.73
CA SER A 462 20.76 20.02 10.19
C SER A 462 20.86 20.41 8.72
N TYR A 463 19.88 20.02 7.92
CA TYR A 463 19.72 20.35 6.51
C TYR A 463 19.70 21.88 6.29
N GLU A 464 18.86 22.58 7.02
CA GLU A 464 18.71 24.04 6.97
C GLU A 464 19.96 24.73 7.50
N TRP A 465 20.46 24.27 8.65
CA TRP A 465 21.69 24.80 9.26
C TRP A 465 22.88 24.75 8.30
N LEU A 466 23.11 23.64 7.60
CA LEU A 466 24.28 23.52 6.70
C LEU A 466 24.20 24.48 5.52
N CYS A 467 23.03 24.58 4.86
CA CYS A 467 22.83 25.56 3.77
C CYS A 467 23.12 26.99 4.21
N ASP A 468 22.68 27.36 5.42
CA ASP A 468 22.89 28.68 5.99
C ASP A 468 24.38 28.94 6.31
N GLN A 469 25.10 27.94 6.88
CA GLN A 469 26.52 28.12 7.23
C GLN A 469 27.44 28.29 5.99
N VAL A 470 27.09 27.63 4.88
CA VAL A 470 27.89 27.76 3.65
C VAL A 470 27.29 28.73 2.65
N GLN A 471 26.20 29.43 3.02
CA GLN A 471 25.54 30.49 2.26
C GLN A 471 25.15 30.05 0.85
N VAL A 472 24.38 28.96 0.75
CA VAL A 472 23.75 28.49 -0.49
C VAL A 472 22.23 28.54 -0.35
N PHE A 473 21.52 28.47 -1.50
CA PHE A 473 20.07 28.38 -1.48
C PHE A 473 19.61 27.21 -0.59
N ARG A 474 18.62 27.48 0.25
CA ARG A 474 18.03 26.49 1.19
C ARG A 474 16.70 25.99 0.65
N PRO A 475 16.65 24.79 0.05
CA PRO A 475 15.42 24.17 -0.38
C PRO A 475 14.49 23.85 0.80
N THR A 476 13.19 23.79 0.57
CA THR A 476 12.22 23.47 1.63
C THR A 476 11.95 21.97 1.67
N GLN A 477 12.34 21.33 2.77
CA GLN A 477 12.08 19.91 3.03
C GLN A 477 10.69 19.70 3.62
N ARG A 478 9.96 18.68 3.11
CA ARG A 478 8.64 18.23 3.60
C ARG A 478 8.59 16.71 3.64
N GLU A 479 8.06 16.16 4.72
CA GLU A 479 8.08 14.73 4.98
C GLU A 479 6.69 14.12 4.93
N TYR A 480 6.60 12.96 4.28
CA TYR A 480 5.40 12.13 4.20
C TYR A 480 5.64 10.74 4.76
N GLY A 481 4.57 10.07 5.20
CA GLY A 481 4.63 8.75 5.79
C GLY A 481 5.04 7.66 4.79
N ARG A 482 5.95 6.79 5.23
CA ARG A 482 6.43 5.63 4.47
C ARG A 482 5.31 4.61 4.23
N LEU A 483 5.38 3.93 3.08
CA LEU A 483 4.52 2.78 2.76
C LEU A 483 5.22 1.48 3.20
N ASN A 484 4.57 0.75 4.10
CA ASN A 484 4.93 -0.61 4.46
C ASN A 484 3.77 -1.56 4.16
N ILE A 485 4.08 -2.81 3.81
CA ILE A 485 3.10 -3.88 3.63
C ILE A 485 3.38 -4.97 4.65
N THR A 486 2.36 -5.42 5.38
CA THR A 486 2.48 -6.50 6.37
C THR A 486 2.78 -7.85 5.69
N GLY A 487 3.37 -8.78 6.43
CA GLY A 487 3.75 -10.09 5.90
C GLY A 487 4.93 -10.07 4.93
N THR A 488 5.70 -8.96 4.89
CA THR A 488 6.84 -8.80 3.97
C THR A 488 8.13 -8.44 4.69
N VAL A 489 9.25 -8.75 4.05
CA VAL A 489 10.59 -8.30 4.44
C VAL A 489 11.14 -7.46 3.31
N LEU A 490 11.48 -6.19 3.59
CA LEU A 490 11.97 -5.22 2.60
C LEU A 490 13.44 -4.82 2.82
N SER A 491 14.04 -5.23 3.95
CA SER A 491 15.45 -4.94 4.27
C SER A 491 16.38 -5.67 3.30
N LYS A 492 17.30 -4.95 2.66
CA LYS A 492 18.33 -5.49 1.76
C LYS A 492 19.06 -6.68 2.39
N ARG A 493 19.59 -6.54 3.63
CA ARG A 493 20.32 -7.60 4.32
C ARG A 493 19.48 -8.87 4.53
N LYS A 494 18.19 -8.70 4.84
CA LYS A 494 17.30 -9.85 5.06
C LYS A 494 16.94 -10.54 3.75
N ILE A 495 16.72 -9.79 2.66
CA ILE A 495 16.45 -10.37 1.34
C ILE A 495 17.71 -11.07 0.81
N ALA A 496 18.91 -10.47 0.93
CA ALA A 496 20.16 -11.13 0.56
C ALA A 496 20.30 -12.49 1.23
N LYS A 497 20.01 -12.58 2.53
CA LYS A 497 20.05 -13.86 3.26
C LYS A 497 19.03 -14.89 2.77
N LEU A 498 17.83 -14.45 2.34
CA LEU A 498 16.84 -15.35 1.72
C LEU A 498 17.35 -15.92 0.40
N VAL A 499 18.07 -15.11 -0.40
CA VAL A 499 18.67 -15.54 -1.68
C VAL A 499 19.86 -16.46 -1.42
N GLU A 500 20.78 -16.08 -0.54
CA GLU A 500 21.98 -16.86 -0.19
C GLU A 500 21.64 -18.26 0.35
N GLN A 501 20.58 -18.36 1.14
CA GLN A 501 20.11 -19.62 1.72
C GLN A 501 19.09 -20.35 0.82
N SER A 502 18.90 -19.90 -0.43
CA SER A 502 18.02 -20.53 -1.42
C SER A 502 16.55 -20.67 -1.01
N TYR A 503 16.05 -19.84 -0.08
CA TYR A 503 14.64 -19.75 0.22
C TYR A 503 13.84 -19.13 -0.94
N VAL A 504 14.48 -18.23 -1.67
CA VAL A 504 13.99 -17.62 -2.91
C VAL A 504 15.04 -17.73 -4.01
N ARG A 505 14.62 -17.73 -5.30
CA ARG A 505 15.52 -17.93 -6.44
C ARG A 505 16.44 -16.73 -6.73
N GLY A 506 16.04 -15.55 -6.30
CA GLY A 506 16.79 -14.32 -6.55
C GLY A 506 15.97 -13.09 -6.09
N TRP A 507 16.50 -11.91 -6.37
CA TRP A 507 15.87 -10.64 -6.01
C TRP A 507 14.57 -10.36 -6.77
N ASP A 508 14.35 -11.05 -7.88
CA ASP A 508 13.14 -11.00 -8.71
C ASP A 508 12.19 -12.18 -8.47
N ASP A 509 12.38 -12.96 -7.40
CA ASP A 509 11.46 -14.05 -7.07
C ASP A 509 10.05 -13.49 -6.84
N PRO A 510 9.01 -14.00 -7.54
CA PRO A 510 7.64 -13.46 -7.46
C PRO A 510 7.00 -13.43 -6.07
N ARG A 511 7.60 -14.08 -5.07
CA ARG A 511 7.16 -14.06 -3.67
C ARG A 511 7.70 -12.86 -2.89
N LEU A 512 8.70 -12.14 -3.44
CA LEU A 512 9.24 -10.91 -2.87
C LEU A 512 8.44 -9.67 -3.30
N TYR A 513 8.74 -8.53 -2.63
CA TYR A 513 8.12 -7.23 -2.92
C TYR A 513 9.13 -6.19 -3.37
N THR A 514 10.25 -6.60 -3.97
CA THR A 514 11.07 -5.77 -4.85
C THR A 514 10.25 -5.42 -6.10
N LEU A 515 10.50 -4.28 -6.73
CA LEU A 515 9.76 -3.91 -7.95
C LEU A 515 10.04 -4.88 -9.10
N GLU A 516 11.26 -5.44 -9.17
CA GLU A 516 11.60 -6.51 -10.12
C GLU A 516 10.76 -7.77 -9.90
N ALA A 517 10.58 -8.18 -8.64
CA ALA A 517 9.75 -9.33 -8.29
C ALA A 517 8.25 -9.09 -8.60
N ILE A 518 7.75 -7.91 -8.27
CA ILE A 518 6.38 -7.49 -8.56
C ILE A 518 6.12 -7.50 -10.07
N ARG A 519 7.06 -6.94 -10.86
CA ARG A 519 7.01 -6.96 -12.31
C ARG A 519 7.01 -8.39 -12.85
N ARG A 520 7.96 -9.24 -12.43
CA ARG A 520 8.05 -10.64 -12.84
C ARG A 520 6.80 -11.45 -12.49
N ARG A 521 6.18 -11.17 -11.34
CA ARG A 521 4.90 -11.78 -10.93
C ARG A 521 3.75 -11.43 -11.91
N GLY A 522 3.93 -10.39 -12.73
CA GLY A 522 2.96 -9.93 -13.71
C GLY A 522 2.03 -8.82 -13.21
N ILE A 523 2.33 -8.20 -12.07
CA ILE A 523 1.55 -7.05 -11.56
C ILE A 523 1.83 -5.85 -12.46
N PRO A 524 0.82 -5.25 -13.12
CA PRO A 524 1.04 -4.09 -13.99
C PRO A 524 1.35 -2.83 -13.19
N PRO A 525 2.17 -1.90 -13.75
CA PRO A 525 2.54 -0.66 -13.06
C PRO A 525 1.33 0.20 -12.71
N GLY A 526 0.32 0.23 -13.56
CA GLY A 526 -0.93 0.96 -13.30
C GLY A 526 -1.69 0.48 -12.05
N ALA A 527 -1.61 -0.80 -11.72
CA ALA A 527 -2.21 -1.33 -10.48
C ALA A 527 -1.50 -0.76 -9.23
N ILE A 528 -0.18 -0.61 -9.28
CA ILE A 528 0.61 -0.03 -8.19
C ILE A 528 0.25 1.45 -8.01
N LEU A 529 0.23 2.22 -9.10
CA LEU A 529 -0.10 3.65 -9.06
C LEU A 529 -1.54 3.88 -8.58
N SER A 530 -2.50 3.10 -9.05
CA SER A 530 -3.89 3.13 -8.60
C SER A 530 -4.00 2.82 -7.09
N PHE A 531 -3.25 1.82 -6.61
CA PHE A 531 -3.19 1.48 -5.19
C PHE A 531 -2.67 2.66 -4.35
N ILE A 532 -1.54 3.26 -4.73
CA ILE A 532 -0.95 4.39 -4.02
C ILE A 532 -1.91 5.58 -4.00
N ASN A 533 -2.57 5.87 -5.12
CA ASN A 533 -3.56 6.95 -5.20
C ASN A 533 -4.73 6.72 -4.21
N THR A 534 -5.18 5.47 -4.03
CA THR A 534 -6.25 5.15 -3.06
C THR A 534 -5.82 5.31 -1.60
N LEU A 535 -4.52 5.21 -1.31
CA LEU A 535 -3.99 5.43 0.04
C LEU A 535 -3.90 6.93 0.38
N GLY A 536 -3.67 7.76 -0.63
CA GLY A 536 -3.33 9.16 -0.45
C GLY A 536 -1.97 9.36 0.20
N VAL A 537 -1.63 10.62 0.48
CA VAL A 537 -0.37 11.00 1.13
C VAL A 537 -0.66 11.75 2.42
N THR A 538 -0.11 11.25 3.51
CA THR A 538 -0.19 11.84 4.85
C THR A 538 1.18 11.74 5.53
N THR A 539 1.37 12.39 6.66
CA THR A 539 2.60 12.29 7.48
C THR A 539 2.68 11.00 8.30
N SER A 540 1.57 10.26 8.43
CA SER A 540 1.54 9.02 9.22
C SER A 540 2.22 7.86 8.50
N VAL A 541 3.05 7.10 9.21
CA VAL A 541 3.55 5.81 8.73
C VAL A 541 2.38 4.83 8.62
N THR A 542 2.22 4.21 7.47
CA THR A 542 1.09 3.34 7.20
C THR A 542 1.55 1.91 6.96
N ASN A 543 1.10 0.99 7.81
CA ASN A 543 1.26 -0.45 7.60
C ASN A 543 -0.01 -0.98 6.92
N ILE A 544 0.10 -1.37 5.67
CA ILE A 544 -1.02 -1.85 4.87
C ILE A 544 -1.02 -3.37 4.87
N GLN A 545 -2.17 -3.96 5.15
CA GLN A 545 -2.34 -5.41 5.02
C GLN A 545 -2.17 -5.85 3.56
N LEU A 546 -1.47 -6.97 3.35
CA LEU A 546 -1.21 -7.54 2.03
C LEU A 546 -2.49 -7.74 1.22
N VAL A 547 -3.56 -8.23 1.87
CA VAL A 547 -4.88 -8.45 1.26
C VAL A 547 -5.43 -7.16 0.60
N ARG A 548 -5.19 -5.99 1.18
CA ARG A 548 -5.63 -4.70 0.61
C ARG A 548 -4.87 -4.36 -0.68
N PHE A 549 -3.58 -4.66 -0.74
CA PHE A 549 -2.78 -4.51 -1.96
C PHE A 549 -3.26 -5.47 -3.05
N GLU A 550 -3.44 -6.75 -2.72
CA GLU A 550 -3.96 -7.75 -3.66
C GLU A 550 -5.36 -7.41 -4.16
N SER A 551 -6.22 -6.81 -3.31
CA SER A 551 -7.55 -6.36 -3.72
C SER A 551 -7.49 -5.23 -4.76
N ALA A 552 -6.53 -4.30 -4.62
CA ALA A 552 -6.31 -3.25 -5.61
C ALA A 552 -5.80 -3.80 -6.94
N ILE A 553 -4.89 -4.79 -6.91
CA ILE A 553 -4.41 -5.50 -8.10
C ILE A 553 -5.57 -6.19 -8.82
N ARG A 554 -6.41 -6.94 -8.09
CA ARG A 554 -7.60 -7.59 -8.66
C ARG A 554 -8.52 -6.61 -9.37
N LYS A 555 -8.81 -5.48 -8.72
CA LYS A 555 -9.67 -4.45 -9.29
C LYS A 555 -9.11 -3.90 -10.60
N TYR A 556 -7.82 -3.63 -10.65
CA TYR A 556 -7.15 -3.14 -11.86
C TYR A 556 -7.16 -4.19 -12.98
N LEU A 557 -6.81 -5.44 -12.66
CA LEU A 557 -6.77 -6.54 -13.62
C LEU A 557 -8.17 -6.90 -14.13
N GLU A 558 -9.23 -6.79 -13.31
CA GLU A 558 -10.61 -7.01 -13.73
C GLU A 558 -10.99 -6.10 -14.92
N ASP A 559 -10.46 -4.88 -14.93
CA ASP A 559 -10.75 -3.89 -15.97
C ASP A 559 -9.83 -3.96 -17.18
N THR A 560 -8.68 -4.61 -17.09
CA THR A 560 -7.60 -4.50 -18.08
C THR A 560 -7.17 -5.81 -18.74
N THR A 561 -7.69 -6.98 -18.29
CA THR A 561 -7.22 -8.26 -18.80
C THR A 561 -8.29 -9.07 -19.53
N PRO A 562 -7.92 -9.82 -20.59
CA PRO A 562 -8.79 -10.81 -21.21
C PRO A 562 -9.00 -12.01 -20.30
N ARG A 563 -10.03 -12.82 -20.58
CA ARG A 563 -10.36 -14.05 -19.86
C ARG A 563 -10.19 -15.27 -20.73
N LEU A 564 -9.60 -16.32 -20.15
CA LEU A 564 -9.46 -17.64 -20.79
C LEU A 564 -10.00 -18.74 -19.87
N MET A 565 -10.43 -19.84 -20.47
CA MET A 565 -10.65 -21.09 -19.75
C MET A 565 -9.31 -21.77 -19.55
N PHE A 566 -9.04 -22.12 -18.28
CA PHE A 566 -7.78 -22.66 -17.83
C PHE A 566 -8.01 -23.70 -16.74
N VAL A 567 -7.43 -24.87 -16.86
CA VAL A 567 -7.57 -25.95 -15.89
C VAL A 567 -6.24 -26.22 -15.23
N LEU A 568 -6.20 -26.04 -13.90
CA LEU A 568 -4.97 -26.11 -13.12
C LEU A 568 -4.55 -27.57 -12.86
N ASP A 569 -5.49 -28.42 -12.42
CA ASP A 569 -5.29 -29.87 -12.23
C ASP A 569 -6.28 -30.64 -13.11
N PRO A 570 -5.91 -30.91 -14.38
CA PRO A 570 -6.84 -31.45 -15.36
C PRO A 570 -7.19 -32.93 -15.09
N VAL A 571 -8.47 -33.24 -15.29
CA VAL A 571 -8.98 -34.58 -15.45
C VAL A 571 -9.72 -34.67 -16.79
N GLN A 572 -9.48 -35.72 -17.53
CA GLN A 572 -10.12 -35.94 -18.83
C GLN A 572 -11.58 -36.25 -18.64
N VAL A 573 -12.42 -35.67 -19.52
CA VAL A 573 -13.84 -35.98 -19.64
C VAL A 573 -14.13 -36.49 -21.04
N ILE A 574 -14.84 -37.62 -21.16
CA ILE A 574 -15.31 -38.19 -22.42
C ILE A 574 -16.83 -38.14 -22.41
N VAL A 575 -17.39 -37.56 -23.48
CA VAL A 575 -18.83 -37.45 -23.68
C VAL A 575 -19.26 -38.63 -24.54
N ASP A 576 -19.77 -39.71 -23.90
CA ASP A 576 -20.01 -41.03 -24.51
C ASP A 576 -21.06 -41.03 -25.66
N ASN A 577 -22.00 -40.09 -25.62
CA ASN A 577 -23.09 -40.02 -26.62
C ASN A 577 -22.81 -39.00 -27.77
N LEU A 578 -21.61 -38.47 -27.86
CA LEU A 578 -21.17 -37.67 -28.99
C LEU A 578 -20.14 -38.45 -29.85
N PRO A 579 -20.23 -38.42 -31.18
CA PRO A 579 -19.25 -39.10 -32.03
C PRO A 579 -17.85 -38.45 -31.93
N ASP A 580 -16.79 -39.19 -32.23
CA ASP A 580 -15.41 -38.69 -32.20
C ASP A 580 -15.16 -37.49 -33.13
N SER A 581 -15.97 -37.36 -34.17
CA SER A 581 -15.93 -36.26 -35.12
C SER A 581 -16.75 -35.02 -34.67
N TYR A 582 -17.39 -35.09 -33.50
CA TYR A 582 -18.24 -33.99 -33.04
C TYR A 582 -17.42 -32.72 -32.75
N GLU A 583 -17.81 -31.61 -33.34
CA GLU A 583 -17.21 -30.30 -33.12
C GLU A 583 -18.29 -29.21 -33.31
N GLU A 584 -18.50 -28.43 -32.25
CA GLU A 584 -19.38 -27.26 -32.25
C GLU A 584 -18.59 -26.02 -31.81
N LEU A 585 -18.57 -24.95 -32.61
CA LEU A 585 -17.84 -23.73 -32.25
C LEU A 585 -18.67 -22.85 -31.32
N VAL A 586 -18.19 -22.68 -30.09
CA VAL A 586 -18.80 -21.84 -29.06
C VAL A 586 -18.14 -20.44 -29.07
N SER A 587 -18.96 -19.39 -29.19
CA SER A 587 -18.47 -18.00 -29.14
C SER A 587 -18.42 -17.49 -27.71
N ILE A 588 -17.23 -17.07 -27.24
CA ILE A 588 -17.00 -16.58 -25.89
C ILE A 588 -16.28 -15.22 -25.96
N PRO A 589 -16.82 -14.15 -25.36
CA PRO A 589 -16.10 -12.88 -25.33
C PRO A 589 -14.82 -13.00 -24.51
N PHE A 590 -13.72 -12.37 -24.97
CA PHE A 590 -12.51 -12.26 -24.16
C PHE A 590 -12.77 -11.49 -22.87
N ARG A 591 -13.67 -10.49 -22.92
CA ARG A 591 -14.13 -9.80 -21.71
C ARG A 591 -15.61 -9.43 -21.81
N PRO A 592 -16.48 -10.01 -20.94
CA PRO A 592 -17.89 -9.65 -20.93
C PRO A 592 -18.10 -8.16 -20.62
N GLY A 593 -18.93 -7.48 -21.40
CA GLY A 593 -19.27 -6.07 -21.20
C GLY A 593 -18.27 -5.07 -21.79
N THR A 594 -17.20 -5.52 -22.44
CA THR A 594 -16.21 -4.67 -23.12
C THR A 594 -15.95 -5.22 -24.52
N PRO A 595 -16.75 -4.82 -25.50
CA PRO A 595 -16.68 -5.38 -26.87
C PRO A 595 -15.33 -5.19 -27.57
N GLU A 596 -14.57 -4.18 -27.17
CA GLU A 596 -13.25 -3.87 -27.73
C GLU A 596 -12.22 -5.00 -27.55
N PHE A 597 -12.41 -5.88 -26.55
CA PHE A 597 -11.59 -7.09 -26.40
C PHE A 597 -11.92 -8.17 -27.42
N GLY A 598 -13.05 -8.07 -28.12
CA GLY A 598 -13.48 -9.06 -29.12
C GLY A 598 -14.01 -10.37 -28.54
N GLU A 599 -14.26 -11.31 -29.43
CA GLU A 599 -14.73 -12.66 -29.08
C GLU A 599 -13.80 -13.72 -29.68
N ARG A 600 -13.81 -14.90 -29.06
CA ARG A 600 -13.05 -16.08 -29.48
C ARG A 600 -13.99 -17.24 -29.76
N LYS A 601 -13.56 -18.13 -30.64
CA LYS A 601 -14.24 -19.40 -30.92
C LYS A 601 -13.52 -20.53 -30.22
N VAL A 602 -14.25 -21.32 -29.44
CA VAL A 602 -13.73 -22.48 -28.73
C VAL A 602 -14.48 -23.73 -29.20
N PRO A 603 -13.80 -24.77 -29.72
CA PRO A 603 -14.47 -25.97 -30.21
C PRO A 603 -14.94 -26.82 -29.01
N PHE A 604 -16.25 -27.08 -28.92
CA PHE A 604 -16.79 -28.12 -28.02
C PHE A 604 -16.74 -29.45 -28.74
N THR A 605 -16.06 -30.42 -28.16
CA THR A 605 -15.78 -31.75 -28.70
C THR A 605 -16.23 -32.82 -27.76
N ASN A 606 -16.19 -34.11 -28.15
CA ASN A 606 -16.50 -35.24 -27.29
C ASN A 606 -15.42 -35.52 -26.23
N ARG A 607 -14.26 -34.86 -26.28
CA ARG A 607 -13.17 -34.98 -25.32
C ARG A 607 -12.76 -33.60 -24.81
N LEU A 608 -12.68 -33.44 -23.51
CA LEU A 608 -12.29 -32.18 -22.89
C LEU A 608 -11.62 -32.41 -21.54
N PHE A 609 -11.05 -31.37 -20.97
CA PHE A 609 -10.53 -31.36 -19.59
C PHE A 609 -11.36 -30.43 -18.71
N ILE A 610 -11.61 -30.87 -17.48
CA ILE A 610 -12.13 -30.04 -16.38
C ILE A 610 -11.15 -30.07 -15.22
N ASP A 611 -11.31 -29.14 -14.28
CA ASP A 611 -10.50 -29.17 -13.06
C ASP A 611 -10.96 -30.33 -12.15
N ARG A 612 -10.00 -31.04 -11.59
CA ARG A 612 -10.28 -32.18 -10.69
C ARG A 612 -11.17 -31.77 -9.53
N SER A 613 -11.04 -30.56 -9.02
CA SER A 613 -11.88 -30.02 -7.96
C SER A 613 -13.33 -29.76 -8.39
N ASP A 614 -13.65 -29.83 -9.69
CA ASP A 614 -15.01 -29.71 -10.21
C ASP A 614 -15.80 -31.03 -10.24
N PHE A 615 -15.17 -32.14 -9.79
CA PHE A 615 -15.81 -33.45 -9.67
C PHE A 615 -15.67 -34.06 -8.27
N SER A 616 -16.71 -34.72 -7.80
CA SER A 616 -16.67 -35.49 -6.57
C SER A 616 -17.54 -36.76 -6.71
N GLU A 617 -17.01 -37.93 -6.30
CA GLU A 617 -17.77 -39.17 -6.21
C GLU A 617 -18.68 -39.23 -4.97
N LYS A 618 -18.51 -38.32 -4.02
CA LYS A 618 -19.34 -38.28 -2.80
C LYS A 618 -20.75 -37.84 -3.13
N VAL A 619 -21.70 -38.76 -2.81
CA VAL A 619 -23.13 -38.53 -2.95
C VAL A 619 -23.65 -37.82 -1.70
N GLY A 620 -24.60 -36.88 -1.88
CA GLY A 620 -25.31 -36.24 -0.77
C GLY A 620 -24.58 -35.07 -0.10
N ASP A 621 -23.43 -34.59 -0.61
CA ASP A 621 -22.77 -33.38 -0.15
C ASP A 621 -23.51 -32.13 -0.63
N LYS A 622 -24.33 -31.55 0.25
CA LYS A 622 -25.16 -30.38 -0.05
C LYS A 622 -24.35 -29.10 -0.31
N GLU A 623 -23.09 -29.05 0.09
CA GLU A 623 -22.19 -27.89 -0.12
C GLU A 623 -21.43 -27.99 -1.44
N PHE A 624 -21.39 -29.18 -2.06
CA PHE A 624 -20.73 -29.35 -3.35
C PHE A 624 -21.73 -29.16 -4.51
N PHE A 625 -21.55 -28.10 -5.27
CA PHE A 625 -22.47 -27.66 -6.33
C PHE A 625 -22.04 -28.06 -7.75
N ARG A 626 -20.95 -28.86 -7.91
CA ARG A 626 -20.36 -29.21 -9.18
C ARG A 626 -20.74 -30.61 -9.60
N LEU A 627 -20.01 -31.23 -10.51
CA LEU A 627 -20.37 -32.58 -11.05
C LEU A 627 -20.24 -33.68 -9.99
N THR A 628 -21.30 -34.43 -9.79
CA THR A 628 -21.33 -35.68 -8.96
C THR A 628 -22.15 -36.73 -9.67
N PRO A 629 -22.16 -38.00 -9.19
CA PRO A 629 -23.05 -39.02 -9.76
C PRO A 629 -24.53 -38.66 -9.78
N GLU A 630 -24.98 -37.79 -8.86
CA GLU A 630 -26.39 -37.38 -8.76
C GLU A 630 -26.64 -35.96 -9.28
N GLN A 631 -25.60 -35.20 -9.51
CA GLN A 631 -25.71 -33.77 -9.85
C GLN A 631 -25.06 -33.45 -11.18
N PRO A 632 -25.85 -33.10 -12.21
CA PRO A 632 -25.32 -32.61 -13.48
C PRO A 632 -24.70 -31.23 -13.37
N VAL A 633 -23.82 -30.90 -14.34
CA VAL A 633 -23.14 -29.62 -14.41
C VAL A 633 -23.27 -29.01 -15.82
N GLY A 634 -23.36 -27.68 -15.87
CA GLY A 634 -23.25 -26.93 -17.14
C GLY A 634 -21.79 -26.62 -17.46
N LEU A 635 -21.46 -26.58 -18.73
CA LEU A 635 -20.22 -26.03 -19.24
C LEU A 635 -20.43 -24.56 -19.66
N ILE A 636 -19.45 -23.68 -19.40
CA ILE A 636 -19.55 -22.26 -19.75
C ILE A 636 -19.84 -22.10 -21.25
N LYS A 637 -20.98 -21.47 -21.59
CA LYS A 637 -21.46 -21.17 -22.94
C LYS A 637 -21.89 -22.41 -23.76
N VAL A 638 -21.83 -23.62 -23.25
CA VAL A 638 -22.39 -24.81 -23.89
C VAL A 638 -23.89 -24.90 -23.53
N PRO A 639 -24.79 -25.18 -24.49
CA PRO A 639 -26.23 -25.07 -24.26
C PRO A 639 -26.78 -26.06 -23.23
N HIS A 640 -26.28 -27.28 -23.20
CA HIS A 640 -26.86 -28.37 -22.41
C HIS A 640 -25.88 -28.89 -21.36
N ALA A 641 -26.41 -29.55 -20.35
CA ALA A 641 -25.67 -30.07 -19.23
C ALA A 641 -24.94 -31.39 -19.52
N LEU A 642 -23.91 -31.67 -18.73
CA LEU A 642 -23.26 -32.97 -18.65
C LEU A 642 -23.79 -33.73 -17.44
N ILE A 643 -24.09 -35.02 -17.66
CA ILE A 643 -24.59 -35.97 -16.65
C ILE A 643 -23.53 -37.05 -16.47
N TYR A 644 -23.13 -37.34 -15.25
CA TYR A 644 -22.16 -38.37 -14.94
C TYR A 644 -22.66 -39.78 -15.36
N SER A 645 -21.75 -40.60 -15.92
CA SER A 645 -21.98 -42.00 -16.22
C SER A 645 -21.11 -42.94 -15.35
N ARG A 646 -19.80 -42.82 -15.47
CA ARG A 646 -18.79 -43.58 -14.75
C ARG A 646 -17.46 -42.85 -14.66
N ALA A 647 -16.54 -43.33 -13.81
CA ALA A 647 -15.17 -42.84 -13.76
C ALA A 647 -14.16 -43.98 -13.87
N GLU A 648 -13.02 -43.72 -14.51
CA GLU A 648 -11.87 -44.62 -14.58
C GLU A 648 -10.81 -44.17 -13.57
N LYS A 649 -10.12 -45.14 -12.97
CA LYS A 649 -9.12 -44.91 -11.95
C LYS A 649 -7.83 -45.63 -12.30
N ASP A 650 -6.72 -45.05 -11.85
CA ASP A 650 -5.41 -45.69 -11.88
C ASP A 650 -5.25 -46.72 -10.74
N SER A 651 -4.08 -47.37 -10.70
CA SER A 651 -3.74 -48.36 -9.69
C SER A 651 -3.73 -47.86 -8.25
N GLU A 652 -3.63 -46.51 -8.08
CA GLU A 652 -3.65 -45.84 -6.77
C GLU A 652 -5.07 -45.35 -6.40
N GLY A 653 -6.06 -45.61 -7.25
CA GLY A 653 -7.46 -45.21 -7.03
C GLY A 653 -7.75 -43.75 -7.40
N LYS A 654 -6.80 -43.08 -8.04
CA LYS A 654 -6.97 -41.69 -8.51
C LYS A 654 -7.74 -41.67 -9.84
N ILE A 655 -8.75 -40.80 -9.93
CA ILE A 655 -9.57 -40.66 -11.15
C ILE A 655 -8.69 -40.13 -12.28
N THR A 656 -8.69 -40.83 -13.40
CA THR A 656 -7.98 -40.48 -14.64
C THR A 656 -8.91 -39.93 -15.71
N THR A 657 -10.12 -40.56 -15.81
CA THR A 657 -11.11 -40.22 -16.84
C THR A 657 -12.50 -40.21 -16.22
N ILE A 658 -13.32 -39.27 -16.62
CA ILE A 658 -14.74 -39.18 -16.23
C ILE A 658 -15.55 -39.32 -17.51
N HIS A 659 -16.48 -40.28 -17.50
CA HIS A 659 -17.44 -40.51 -18.60
C HIS A 659 -18.75 -39.79 -18.27
N VAL A 660 -19.27 -39.05 -19.21
CA VAL A 660 -20.51 -38.28 -19.09
C VAL A 660 -21.39 -38.45 -20.33
N THR A 661 -22.68 -38.13 -20.18
CA THR A 661 -23.58 -37.95 -21.30
C THR A 661 -23.98 -36.48 -21.44
N TYR A 662 -24.04 -35.99 -22.66
CA TYR A 662 -24.55 -34.67 -23.01
C TYR A 662 -26.07 -34.72 -23.15
N ASP A 663 -26.78 -33.83 -22.45
CA ASP A 663 -28.26 -33.80 -22.42
C ASP A 663 -28.81 -33.16 -23.70
N THR A 664 -28.70 -33.88 -24.82
CA THR A 664 -29.12 -33.38 -26.15
C THR A 664 -30.62 -33.02 -26.25
N GLU A 665 -31.44 -33.57 -25.37
CA GLU A 665 -32.89 -33.29 -25.31
C GLU A 665 -33.22 -32.06 -24.42
N GLY A 666 -32.25 -31.52 -23.70
CA GLY A 666 -32.42 -30.33 -22.86
C GLY A 666 -33.39 -30.57 -21.69
N ARG A 667 -33.42 -31.81 -21.14
CA ARG A 667 -34.22 -32.14 -19.96
C ARG A 667 -33.84 -31.33 -18.74
N ILE A 668 -32.54 -30.99 -18.63
CA ILE A 668 -32.00 -30.17 -17.57
C ILE A 668 -31.96 -28.72 -18.02
N LYS A 669 -33.04 -27.98 -17.78
CA LYS A 669 -33.17 -26.56 -18.19
C LYS A 669 -32.15 -25.61 -17.54
N LYS A 670 -31.72 -25.87 -16.30
CA LYS A 670 -30.81 -25.02 -15.55
C LYS A 670 -30.01 -25.85 -14.56
N PRO A 671 -28.75 -26.22 -14.87
CA PRO A 671 -27.86 -26.85 -13.91
C PRO A 671 -27.55 -25.89 -12.74
N LYS A 672 -27.18 -26.40 -11.58
CA LYS A 672 -26.88 -25.62 -10.38
C LYS A 672 -25.68 -24.69 -10.59
N THR A 673 -24.71 -25.12 -11.38
CA THR A 673 -23.50 -24.33 -11.69
C THR A 673 -22.97 -24.62 -13.08
N TYR A 674 -22.11 -23.71 -13.55
CA TYR A 674 -21.37 -23.84 -14.79
C TYR A 674 -19.88 -23.86 -14.49
N ILE A 675 -19.15 -24.83 -15.04
CA ILE A 675 -17.71 -24.98 -14.88
C ILE A 675 -16.96 -24.59 -16.17
N GLN A 676 -15.69 -24.27 -16.01
CA GLN A 676 -14.77 -24.07 -17.13
C GLN A 676 -14.33 -25.41 -17.69
N TRP A 677 -13.89 -25.39 -18.93
CA TRP A 677 -13.48 -26.58 -19.66
C TRP A 677 -12.47 -26.23 -20.75
N VAL A 678 -11.60 -27.17 -21.08
CA VAL A 678 -10.61 -27.00 -22.17
C VAL A 678 -10.79 -28.16 -23.16
N PRO A 679 -11.08 -27.89 -24.44
CA PRO A 679 -11.32 -28.95 -25.43
C PRO A 679 -10.05 -29.69 -25.81
N VAL A 680 -10.21 -30.94 -26.29
CA VAL A 680 -9.18 -31.67 -27.00
C VAL A 680 -9.51 -31.63 -28.49
N SER A 681 -8.70 -30.92 -29.27
CA SER A 681 -8.87 -30.81 -30.74
C SER A 681 -7.53 -30.61 -31.43
N ALA A 682 -7.12 -31.55 -32.23
CA ALA A 682 -5.89 -31.48 -33.04
C ALA A 682 -5.95 -30.35 -34.07
N LYS A 683 -7.15 -30.09 -34.63
CA LYS A 683 -7.38 -29.04 -35.63
C LYS A 683 -7.06 -27.63 -35.12
N TYR A 684 -7.29 -27.39 -33.82
CA TYR A 684 -7.06 -26.08 -33.18
C TYR A 684 -5.83 -26.07 -32.27
N ASN A 685 -5.01 -27.12 -32.28
CA ASN A 685 -3.90 -27.28 -31.34
C ASN A 685 -4.32 -27.08 -29.87
N SER A 686 -5.44 -27.67 -29.48
CA SER A 686 -5.99 -27.62 -28.12
C SER A 686 -5.93 -29.00 -27.45
N PRO A 687 -5.57 -29.08 -26.18
CA PRO A 687 -5.17 -28.00 -25.27
C PRO A 687 -3.75 -27.46 -25.53
N VAL A 688 -3.49 -26.23 -25.10
CA VAL A 688 -2.14 -25.73 -24.92
C VAL A 688 -1.62 -26.20 -23.55
N ASN A 689 -0.55 -26.99 -23.56
CA ASN A 689 0.03 -27.54 -22.33
C ASN A 689 0.94 -26.52 -21.66
N ILE A 690 0.78 -26.35 -20.36
CA ILE A 690 1.62 -25.46 -19.54
C ILE A 690 2.66 -26.31 -18.79
N ALA A 691 3.94 -26.04 -19.03
CA ALA A 691 5.02 -26.80 -18.42
C ALA A 691 5.12 -26.59 -16.91
N GLU A 692 4.95 -25.34 -16.46
CA GLU A 692 4.90 -24.99 -15.04
C GLU A 692 3.85 -23.89 -14.81
N THR A 693 2.93 -24.13 -13.88
CA THR A 693 2.07 -23.10 -13.32
C THR A 693 2.45 -22.89 -11.87
N ARG A 694 3.09 -21.75 -11.61
CA ARG A 694 3.60 -21.37 -10.28
C ARG A 694 2.53 -20.59 -9.52
N VAL A 695 2.03 -21.19 -8.47
CA VAL A 695 1.04 -20.60 -7.55
C VAL A 695 1.79 -20.06 -6.34
N HIS A 696 1.88 -18.73 -6.25
CA HIS A 696 2.56 -18.06 -5.16
C HIS A 696 1.58 -17.73 -4.02
N ASN A 697 1.92 -18.16 -2.81
CA ASN A 697 1.26 -17.82 -1.56
C ASN A 697 2.16 -16.83 -0.76
N ALA A 698 1.69 -16.38 0.41
CA ALA A 698 2.51 -15.54 1.28
C ALA A 698 3.81 -16.26 1.66
N LEU A 699 4.96 -15.57 1.51
CA LEU A 699 6.28 -16.12 1.84
C LEU A 699 6.43 -16.38 3.34
N PHE A 700 5.75 -15.61 4.18
CA PHE A 700 5.78 -15.71 5.63
C PHE A 700 4.41 -16.06 6.19
N LYS A 701 4.40 -16.75 7.34
CA LYS A 701 3.17 -17.18 8.05
C LYS A 701 2.54 -16.03 8.83
N SER A 702 3.34 -15.09 9.35
CA SER A 702 2.86 -13.99 10.19
C SER A 702 2.81 -12.65 9.45
N GLU A 703 1.99 -11.73 9.96
CA GLU A 703 1.92 -10.34 9.45
C GLU A 703 3.19 -9.52 9.76
N ASN A 704 4.00 -9.92 10.74
CA ASN A 704 5.25 -9.26 11.11
C ASN A 704 6.41 -10.27 11.24
N PRO A 705 6.97 -10.75 10.13
CA PRO A 705 8.06 -11.73 10.14
C PRO A 705 9.29 -11.26 10.92
N SER A 706 9.55 -9.94 10.92
CA SER A 706 10.71 -9.36 11.59
C SER A 706 10.63 -9.40 13.11
N ALA A 707 9.44 -9.56 13.68
CA ALA A 707 9.21 -9.70 15.12
C ALA A 707 9.08 -11.16 15.58
N HIS A 708 9.30 -12.14 14.70
CA HIS A 708 9.23 -13.54 15.08
C HIS A 708 10.32 -13.88 16.12
N PRO A 709 9.99 -14.53 17.27
CA PRO A 709 10.93 -14.71 18.38
C PRO A 709 12.22 -15.47 18.03
N LYS A 710 12.16 -16.41 17.08
CA LYS A 710 13.29 -17.20 16.58
C LYS A 710 13.93 -16.62 15.32
N GLY A 711 13.55 -15.41 14.91
CA GLY A 711 13.97 -14.78 13.67
C GLY A 711 13.05 -15.08 12.47
N TYR A 712 13.07 -14.19 11.48
CA TYR A 712 12.15 -14.22 10.33
C TYR A 712 12.30 -15.46 9.43
N LEU A 713 13.43 -16.16 9.47
CA LEU A 713 13.64 -17.38 8.68
C LEU A 713 12.78 -18.56 9.18
N GLU A 714 12.49 -18.62 10.48
CA GLU A 714 11.60 -19.63 11.05
C GLU A 714 10.11 -19.36 10.75
N ASP A 715 9.80 -18.15 10.31
CA ASP A 715 8.45 -17.75 9.91
C ASP A 715 8.13 -18.06 8.44
N ILE A 716 9.11 -18.61 7.68
CA ILE A 716 8.90 -18.94 6.26
C ILE A 716 7.80 -19.99 6.11
N ASN A 717 6.89 -19.73 5.16
CA ASN A 717 5.85 -20.67 4.78
C ASN A 717 6.40 -21.70 3.79
N PRO A 718 6.46 -22.99 4.12
CA PRO A 718 6.95 -24.04 3.22
C PRO A 718 6.10 -24.16 1.95
N ASP A 719 4.79 -23.83 2.03
CA ASP A 719 3.86 -23.87 0.91
C ASP A 719 3.74 -22.51 0.21
N SER A 720 4.78 -21.66 0.34
CA SER A 720 4.81 -20.33 -0.32
C SER A 720 4.82 -20.41 -1.84
N GLU A 721 5.19 -21.55 -2.42
CA GLU A 721 5.12 -21.83 -3.84
C GLU A 721 4.64 -23.26 -4.09
N ILE A 722 3.64 -23.40 -4.96
CA ILE A 722 3.15 -24.70 -5.44
C ILE A 722 3.27 -24.70 -6.95
N ILE A 723 3.89 -25.75 -7.52
CA ILE A 723 4.09 -25.88 -8.95
C ILE A 723 3.22 -27.00 -9.51
N TYR A 724 2.36 -26.65 -10.45
CA TYR A 724 1.57 -27.59 -11.25
C TYR A 724 2.24 -27.78 -12.60
N THR A 725 2.46 -29.06 -13.00
CA THR A 725 3.20 -29.41 -14.21
C THR A 725 2.32 -29.97 -15.34
N LYS A 726 1.02 -30.01 -15.14
CA LYS A 726 0.05 -30.60 -16.09
C LYS A 726 -1.11 -29.68 -16.43
N SER A 727 -1.02 -28.39 -16.07
CA SER A 727 -2.10 -27.44 -16.33
C SER A 727 -2.31 -27.26 -17.84
N VAL A 728 -3.55 -26.99 -18.23
CA VAL A 728 -3.93 -26.78 -19.63
C VAL A 728 -4.74 -25.52 -19.83
N VAL A 729 -4.58 -24.86 -20.95
CA VAL A 729 -5.34 -23.67 -21.36
C VAL A 729 -5.90 -23.85 -22.76
N GLU A 730 -7.01 -23.18 -23.06
CA GLU A 730 -7.60 -23.20 -24.41
C GLU A 730 -6.67 -22.60 -25.46
N HIS A 731 -6.79 -23.02 -26.72
CA HIS A 731 -5.89 -22.61 -27.83
C HIS A 731 -5.82 -21.09 -28.05
N ASN A 732 -6.87 -20.34 -27.70
CA ASN A 732 -6.86 -18.87 -27.78
C ASN A 732 -5.84 -18.17 -26.85
N PHE A 733 -5.10 -18.94 -26.04
CA PHE A 733 -3.93 -18.45 -25.32
C PHE A 733 -2.91 -17.80 -26.27
N HIS A 734 -2.69 -18.37 -27.47
CA HIS A 734 -1.80 -17.80 -28.47
C HIS A 734 -2.28 -16.40 -28.91
N THR A 735 -3.59 -16.23 -29.13
CA THR A 735 -4.18 -14.92 -29.43
C THR A 735 -3.94 -13.91 -28.30
N VAL A 736 -3.99 -14.36 -27.04
CA VAL A 736 -3.68 -13.49 -25.88
C VAL A 736 -2.22 -13.09 -25.87
N VAL A 737 -1.30 -14.01 -26.16
CA VAL A 737 0.15 -13.72 -26.27
C VAL A 737 0.42 -12.71 -27.38
N GLU A 738 -0.12 -12.91 -28.56
CA GLU A 738 0.07 -12.05 -29.75
C GLU A 738 -0.45 -10.61 -29.57
N ASN A 739 -1.56 -10.46 -28.83
CA ASN A 739 -2.17 -9.15 -28.60
C ASN A 739 -1.73 -8.46 -27.30
N SER A 740 -0.82 -9.07 -26.52
CA SER A 740 -0.33 -8.51 -25.26
C SER A 740 0.75 -7.43 -25.50
N PRO A 741 0.72 -6.33 -24.73
CA PRO A 741 -0.32 -5.95 -23.79
C PRO A 741 -1.62 -5.54 -24.50
N TRP A 742 -2.79 -5.87 -23.92
CA TRP A 742 -4.10 -5.58 -24.50
C TRP A 742 -4.42 -4.08 -24.39
N GLU A 743 -3.91 -3.28 -25.32
CA GLU A 743 -4.04 -1.83 -25.38
C GLU A 743 -5.32 -1.35 -26.10
N VAL A 744 -6.48 -1.94 -25.73
CA VAL A 744 -7.78 -1.46 -26.25
C VAL A 744 -8.14 -0.11 -25.65
N ASP A 745 -8.99 0.65 -26.32
CA ASP A 745 -9.38 2.00 -25.90
C ASP A 745 -9.93 2.06 -24.46
N ALA A 746 -10.67 1.04 -24.05
CA ALA A 746 -11.18 0.93 -22.68
C ALA A 746 -10.05 0.86 -21.63
N VAL A 747 -8.93 0.19 -21.94
CA VAL A 747 -7.74 0.09 -21.09
C VAL A 747 -6.96 1.41 -21.08
N LYS A 748 -6.72 2.00 -22.26
CA LYS A 748 -5.99 3.27 -22.42
C LYS A 748 -6.68 4.46 -21.72
N LYS A 749 -7.99 4.40 -21.53
CA LYS A 749 -8.78 5.42 -20.79
C LYS A 749 -8.68 5.30 -19.28
N SER A 750 -8.02 4.26 -18.75
CA SER A 750 -7.75 4.15 -17.30
C SER A 750 -6.89 5.31 -16.85
N GLU A 751 -7.22 5.94 -15.73
CA GLU A 751 -6.48 7.06 -15.12
C GLU A 751 -4.99 6.72 -14.87
N PHE A 752 -4.70 5.45 -14.56
CA PHE A 752 -3.36 4.96 -14.24
C PHE A 752 -2.80 4.05 -15.34
N TYR A 753 -3.28 4.22 -16.57
CA TYR A 753 -2.70 3.50 -17.69
C TYR A 753 -1.23 3.88 -17.87
N VAL A 754 -0.37 2.87 -17.93
CA VAL A 754 1.04 2.99 -18.27
C VAL A 754 1.29 2.10 -19.48
N LYS A 755 1.90 2.65 -20.53
CA LYS A 755 2.31 1.87 -21.69
C LYS A 755 3.44 0.92 -21.30
N GLU A 756 3.26 -0.37 -21.57
CA GLU A 756 4.24 -1.41 -21.25
C GLU A 756 4.98 -1.86 -22.52
N ASP A 757 6.19 -2.40 -22.36
CA ASP A 757 6.99 -2.94 -23.46
C ASP A 757 6.39 -4.28 -23.94
N PRO A 758 5.90 -4.38 -25.18
CA PRO A 758 5.31 -5.61 -25.70
C PRO A 758 6.29 -6.77 -25.83
N LYS A 759 7.62 -6.52 -25.74
CA LYS A 759 8.64 -7.57 -25.75
C LYS A 759 8.79 -8.27 -24.41
N SER A 760 8.28 -7.68 -23.36
CA SER A 760 8.33 -8.27 -22.01
C SER A 760 7.28 -9.37 -21.86
N LYS A 761 7.68 -10.55 -21.42
CA LYS A 761 6.76 -11.70 -21.31
C LYS A 761 5.66 -11.49 -20.26
N GLU A 762 5.98 -10.85 -19.16
CA GLU A 762 5.06 -10.59 -18.05
C GLU A 762 3.89 -9.65 -18.39
N VAL A 763 3.90 -9.00 -19.56
CA VAL A 763 2.76 -8.21 -20.04
C VAL A 763 1.63 -9.07 -20.59
N CYS A 764 1.95 -10.35 -20.93
CA CYS A 764 0.96 -11.34 -21.32
C CYS A 764 0.22 -11.82 -20.07
N ARG A 765 -0.94 -11.20 -19.81
CA ARG A 765 -1.80 -11.45 -18.65
C ARG A 765 -3.18 -11.89 -19.07
N PHE A 766 -3.76 -12.78 -18.27
CA PHE A 766 -5.16 -13.18 -18.46
C PHE A 766 -5.81 -13.58 -17.13
N GLN A 767 -7.12 -13.44 -17.07
CA GLN A 767 -7.92 -14.06 -16.02
C GLN A 767 -8.19 -15.52 -16.40
N ALA A 768 -7.59 -16.45 -15.68
CA ALA A 768 -8.02 -17.83 -15.70
C ALA A 768 -9.36 -17.92 -14.98
N MET A 769 -10.44 -18.14 -15.77
CA MET A 769 -11.81 -18.12 -15.26
C MET A 769 -11.96 -19.03 -14.04
N ARG A 770 -12.56 -18.55 -12.96
CA ARG A 770 -12.75 -19.25 -11.68
C ARG A 770 -11.49 -19.60 -10.88
N THR A 771 -10.28 -19.36 -11.41
CA THR A 771 -9.01 -19.78 -10.78
C THR A 771 -8.22 -18.60 -10.23
N GLY A 772 -7.92 -17.58 -11.07
CA GLY A 772 -7.08 -16.44 -10.67
C GLY A 772 -6.61 -15.63 -11.86
N TYR A 773 -5.71 -14.68 -11.60
CA TYR A 773 -5.01 -13.95 -12.66
C TYR A 773 -3.61 -14.51 -12.82
N PHE A 774 -3.19 -14.69 -14.07
CA PHE A 774 -1.89 -15.27 -14.42
C PHE A 774 -1.15 -14.37 -15.42
N ALA A 775 0.17 -14.46 -15.37
CA ALA A 775 1.07 -13.85 -16.34
C ALA A 775 2.11 -14.85 -16.83
N LEU A 776 2.60 -14.64 -18.06
CA LEU A 776 3.72 -15.40 -18.62
C LEU A 776 5.02 -15.04 -17.89
N ASP A 777 5.78 -16.04 -17.41
CA ASP A 777 7.06 -15.80 -16.75
C ASP A 777 8.19 -15.63 -17.78
N LYS A 778 9.24 -14.89 -17.40
CA LYS A 778 10.46 -14.71 -18.20
C LYS A 778 11.17 -16.02 -18.54
N ASP A 779 10.97 -17.07 -17.72
CA ASP A 779 11.55 -18.41 -17.92
C ASP A 779 10.86 -19.21 -19.04
N SER A 780 9.80 -18.67 -19.65
CA SER A 780 9.14 -19.26 -20.81
C SER A 780 9.99 -19.13 -22.06
N ASP A 781 9.93 -20.12 -22.93
CA ASP A 781 10.50 -20.11 -24.29
C ASP A 781 9.53 -20.75 -25.30
N GLU A 782 9.97 -20.99 -26.50
CA GLU A 782 9.15 -21.58 -27.57
C GLU A 782 8.65 -23.01 -27.23
N ASN A 783 9.38 -23.74 -26.38
CA ASN A 783 9.11 -25.12 -26.01
C ASN A 783 8.54 -25.27 -24.58
N LYS A 784 8.65 -24.22 -23.76
CA LYS A 784 8.30 -24.26 -22.36
C LYS A 784 7.51 -23.03 -21.95
N ILE A 785 6.23 -23.21 -21.68
CA ILE A 785 5.37 -22.16 -21.14
C ILE A 785 5.37 -22.25 -19.60
N VAL A 786 5.74 -21.14 -18.95
CA VAL A 786 5.74 -20.99 -17.49
C VAL A 786 4.81 -19.84 -17.12
N LEU A 787 3.85 -20.08 -16.24
CA LEU A 787 2.90 -19.09 -15.75
C LEU A 787 3.10 -18.79 -14.27
N ASN A 788 3.03 -17.51 -13.90
CA ASN A 788 2.95 -17.05 -12.52
C ASN A 788 1.52 -16.65 -12.17
N ARG A 789 0.99 -17.14 -11.04
CA ARG A 789 -0.24 -16.58 -10.49
C ARG A 789 0.03 -15.19 -9.92
N ILE A 790 -0.62 -14.18 -10.48
CA ILE A 790 -0.55 -12.79 -10.02
C ILE A 790 -1.30 -12.67 -8.69
N VAL A 791 -2.59 -13.01 -8.69
CA VAL A 791 -3.49 -12.90 -7.54
C VAL A 791 -4.71 -13.80 -7.70
N THR A 792 -5.37 -14.16 -6.61
CA THR A 792 -6.65 -14.91 -6.58
C THR A 792 -7.83 -14.04 -7.06
N LEU A 793 -8.97 -14.66 -7.38
CA LEU A 793 -10.18 -13.92 -7.79
C LEU A 793 -10.88 -13.21 -6.63
N LYS A 794 -10.90 -13.83 -5.45
CA LYS A 794 -11.56 -13.29 -4.22
C LYS A 794 -10.67 -13.50 -3.01
N ASP A 795 -10.86 -12.63 -2.01
CA ASP A 795 -10.24 -12.82 -0.71
C ASP A 795 -10.82 -14.08 -0.05
N GLY A 796 -9.96 -15.04 0.29
CA GLY A 796 -10.37 -16.26 0.99
C GLY A 796 -11.05 -17.32 0.13
N SER A 797 -11.02 -17.25 -1.20
CA SER A 797 -11.38 -18.39 -2.04
C SER A 797 -10.32 -19.48 -1.90
N LYS A 798 -10.60 -20.46 -1.02
CA LYS A 798 -9.88 -21.74 -0.92
C LYS A 798 -10.12 -22.57 -2.17
#